data_8242fb3062a63d15321f98c623baa0f1
#
_entry.id   8242fb3062a63d15321f98c623baa0f1
#
_cell.length_a   1.000
_cell.length_b   1.000
_cell.length_c   1.000
_cell.angle_alpha   90.00
_cell.angle_beta   90.00
_cell.angle_gamma   90.00
#
_symmetry.space_group_name_H-M   'P 1'
#
loop_
_entity.id
_entity.type
_entity.pdbx_description
1 polymer ?
#
loop_
_entity_poly.entity_id
_entity_poly.type
_entity_poly.pdbx_seq_one_letter_code
_entity_poly.pdbx_strand_id
1 'polypeptide(L)'
;MMTQEVSRLVGAICPDFPDDKQVKSSHDQFSWFKIIHSTNTLVIPPINYVRSNMMMLDKTVEAITAFAYCELDAPEYDWENLNLYEASDPESILKMIATVRKVAQGTDVGVDIETRRIEWEDNKLLSIGFATDDNTCYAIYNIPIIGASGSEHITEVWQALQDLFNDPNITWDWHNGKFDCGRLKYLCNLDARIDDDTMLMHYCMVNEKRGTHGLKDLGQLYLQAPAWDDELDRIKKEWCRINKVKLADFMYDYIPTDVLVPYMQRDCIATRRLKRVFKRVGREDADFIYRKLIEASNVYMRVELAGMRIDIDYLEELEYELEQDLEKAGKHLDEVAAHIWDPFKYAEKTKAKVKPNEKFNIKSPKQLKWMLEEVLGYPVPSTDAATMDMLLEEVENGVITNPIAKDFLEAIGIVRKGSKYMDTYVQGFREAMCRDFRIRGTFNLHGTETGRLSSSNPNMQNIPRDKRIKNLMCATPGKILLQLDYSQAELRVLAMLSEDEWLTQVYKDGKDLHDAVAEDMFGPDFDKEQRVMAKTINFGIAYGRGPGSLAQTFKKTMAEARAIITKWFRPMPKVKAWIENRRAMAGRGEKCVTPFGRERHFVVTNENLNHVQNEYINTPIQSIASDFTMFSLLEIDRWLHQEGLADRAQIITTVHDSIILEIDDDKELVDRCAEGCTRIMAETPKKYIPTCEVPFKADAEIGYAWGKLEGWERR
;
A
#
# COMPACT_ATOMS: atom_id res chain seq x y z
N MET A 1 -20.05 4.69 27.01
CA MET A 1 -19.20 5.73 26.34
C MET A 1 -19.17 6.96 27.20
N MET A 2 -17.99 7.37 27.63
CA MET A 2 -17.86 8.51 28.55
C MET A 2 -16.92 9.56 27.97
N THR A 3 -17.27 10.83 28.12
CA THR A 3 -16.36 11.94 27.81
C THR A 3 -15.34 12.14 28.93
N GLN A 4 -14.27 12.88 28.68
CA GLN A 4 -13.21 13.16 29.66
C GLN A 4 -13.72 13.78 30.95
N GLU A 5 -14.79 14.59 30.92
CA GLU A 5 -15.40 15.19 32.10
C GLU A 5 -16.19 14.16 32.96
N VAL A 6 -16.85 13.23 32.27
CA VAL A 6 -17.56 12.12 32.96
C VAL A 6 -16.55 11.13 33.52
N SER A 7 -15.40 10.91 32.84
CA SER A 7 -14.28 10.09 33.33
C SER A 7 -13.72 10.60 34.66
N ARG A 8 -13.61 11.95 34.83
CA ARG A 8 -13.17 12.56 36.10
C ARG A 8 -14.15 12.31 37.24
N LEU A 9 -15.44 12.39 36.96
CA LEU A 9 -16.49 12.16 37.95
C LEU A 9 -16.53 10.68 38.34
N VAL A 10 -16.38 9.78 37.40
CA VAL A 10 -16.41 8.33 37.66
C VAL A 10 -15.12 7.83 38.32
N GLY A 11 -13.93 8.41 37.96
CA GLY A 11 -12.66 8.10 38.61
C GLY A 11 -12.61 8.46 40.10
N ALA A 12 -13.45 9.43 40.54
CA ALA A 12 -13.66 9.71 41.96
C ALA A 12 -14.49 8.64 42.69
N ILE A 13 -15.24 7.82 41.96
CA ILE A 13 -16.14 6.79 42.50
C ILE A 13 -15.56 5.38 42.27
N CYS A 14 -14.79 5.17 41.22
CA CYS A 14 -14.21 3.89 40.84
C CYS A 14 -12.68 4.00 40.76
N PRO A 15 -11.89 3.41 41.68
CA PRO A 15 -10.43 3.53 41.71
C PRO A 15 -9.72 2.95 40.51
N ASP A 16 -10.33 2.01 39.81
CA ASP A 16 -9.78 1.36 38.60
C ASP A 16 -10.01 2.17 37.33
N PHE A 17 -10.66 3.32 37.42
CA PHE A 17 -10.91 4.19 36.30
C PHE A 17 -9.63 4.95 35.93
N PRO A 18 -9.22 5.02 34.63
CA PRO A 18 -8.00 5.72 34.26
C PRO A 18 -8.06 7.17 34.68
N ASP A 19 -6.99 7.62 35.35
CA ASP A 19 -6.88 8.99 35.80
C ASP A 19 -6.82 9.97 34.64
N ASP A 20 -7.04 11.25 34.94
CA ASP A 20 -7.06 12.35 33.99
C ASP A 20 -5.74 12.55 33.22
N LYS A 21 -4.61 11.99 33.72
CA LYS A 21 -3.30 12.05 33.06
C LYS A 21 -3.13 10.95 32.02
N GLN A 22 -3.70 9.76 32.25
CA GLN A 22 -3.72 8.67 31.28
C GLN A 22 -4.58 9.01 30.06
N VAL A 23 -5.66 9.77 30.26
CA VAL A 23 -6.58 10.21 29.20
C VAL A 23 -6.06 11.44 28.44
N LYS A 24 -5.06 12.18 28.96
CA LYS A 24 -4.54 13.43 28.38
C LYS A 24 -3.37 13.26 27.39
N SER A 25 -2.76 12.12 27.34
CA SER A 25 -1.61 11.89 26.45
C SER A 25 -2.09 11.80 25.00
N SER A 26 -1.96 12.90 24.27
CA SER A 26 -2.28 12.99 22.84
C SER A 26 -1.37 12.12 21.97
N HIS A 27 -0.37 11.45 22.53
CA HIS A 27 0.59 10.59 21.84
C HIS A 27 0.35 9.10 22.13
N ASP A 28 -0.47 8.77 23.09
CA ASP A 28 -0.84 7.40 23.44
C ASP A 28 -2.20 7.07 22.81
N GLN A 29 -2.18 6.63 21.56
CA GLN A 29 -3.40 6.20 20.84
C GLN A 29 -4.11 5.04 21.56
N PHE A 30 -3.39 4.25 22.35
CA PHE A 30 -3.89 3.11 23.11
C PHE A 30 -4.73 3.48 24.33
N SER A 31 -4.53 4.66 24.91
CA SER A 31 -5.32 5.07 26.08
C SER A 31 -6.77 5.43 25.75
N TRP A 32 -7.08 5.74 24.49
CA TRP A 32 -8.42 6.14 24.05
C TRP A 32 -9.39 4.99 23.81
N PHE A 33 -8.88 3.81 23.43
CA PHE A 33 -9.72 2.67 23.07
C PHE A 33 -9.64 1.55 24.09
N LYS A 34 -9.28 1.87 25.31
CA LYS A 34 -9.15 0.91 26.41
C LYS A 34 -10.52 0.48 26.94
N ILE A 35 -10.71 -0.82 27.05
CA ILE A 35 -11.84 -1.42 27.75
C ILE A 35 -11.49 -1.56 29.22
N ILE A 36 -12.36 -1.06 30.10
CA ILE A 36 -12.22 -1.21 31.55
C ILE A 36 -13.14 -2.37 31.96
N HIS A 37 -12.53 -3.54 32.13
CA HIS A 37 -13.26 -4.79 32.42
C HIS A 37 -14.11 -4.74 33.67
N SER A 38 -13.62 -4.11 34.76
CA SER A 38 -14.36 -4.00 36.03
C SER A 38 -15.68 -3.24 35.94
N THR A 39 -15.87 -2.43 34.91
CA THR A 39 -17.06 -1.59 34.71
C THR A 39 -17.70 -1.75 33.34
N ASN A 40 -17.22 -2.69 32.50
CA ASN A 40 -17.68 -2.88 31.13
C ASN A 40 -17.75 -1.54 30.36
N THR A 41 -16.67 -0.79 30.35
CA THR A 41 -16.64 0.57 29.81
C THR A 41 -15.57 0.72 28.74
N LEU A 42 -15.98 1.11 27.54
CA LEU A 42 -15.06 1.53 26.49
C LEU A 42 -14.74 3.03 26.59
N VAL A 43 -13.47 3.38 26.75
CA VAL A 43 -12.99 4.77 26.74
C VAL A 43 -12.75 5.22 25.31
N ILE A 44 -13.45 6.24 24.83
CA ILE A 44 -13.29 6.83 23.51
C ILE A 44 -12.81 8.29 23.60
N PRO A 45 -12.16 8.80 22.54
CA PRO A 45 -11.76 10.20 22.48
C PRO A 45 -12.95 11.17 22.64
N PRO A 46 -12.72 12.41 23.09
CA PRO A 46 -13.76 13.43 23.11
C PRO A 46 -14.38 13.65 21.73
N ILE A 47 -15.69 13.77 21.66
CA ILE A 47 -16.43 13.90 20.38
C ILE A 47 -15.89 15.05 19.52
N ASN A 48 -15.49 16.18 20.11
CA ASN A 48 -14.94 17.31 19.37
C ASN A 48 -13.58 16.97 18.71
N TYR A 49 -12.76 16.13 19.36
CA TYR A 49 -11.51 15.64 18.79
C TYR A 49 -11.76 14.65 17.64
N VAL A 50 -12.71 13.73 17.84
CA VAL A 50 -13.12 12.77 16.80
C VAL A 50 -13.67 13.51 15.57
N ARG A 51 -14.50 14.55 15.75
CA ARG A 51 -15.07 15.34 14.66
C ARG A 51 -14.02 16.11 13.85
N SER A 52 -12.92 16.51 14.47
CA SER A 52 -11.83 17.22 13.80
C SER A 52 -10.77 16.31 13.16
N ASN A 53 -10.86 15.00 13.40
CA ASN A 53 -9.89 14.02 12.92
C ASN A 53 -10.61 12.77 12.39
N MET A 54 -10.74 12.68 11.07
CA MET A 54 -11.47 11.59 10.40
C MET A 54 -10.89 10.21 10.69
N MET A 55 -9.57 10.08 10.79
CA MET A 55 -8.93 8.81 11.13
C MET A 55 -9.33 8.33 12.54
N MET A 56 -9.50 9.26 13.48
CA MET A 56 -9.97 8.93 14.82
C MET A 56 -11.44 8.55 14.86
N LEU A 57 -12.24 9.07 13.93
CA LEU A 57 -13.65 8.66 13.80
C LEU A 57 -13.77 7.20 13.37
N ASP A 58 -13.04 6.79 12.34
CA ASP A 58 -13.03 5.40 11.85
C ASP A 58 -12.59 4.43 12.96
N LYS A 59 -11.49 4.74 13.67
CA LYS A 59 -11.02 3.96 14.82
C LYS A 59 -12.04 3.92 15.96
N THR A 60 -12.76 5.02 16.18
CA THR A 60 -13.79 5.08 17.24
C THR A 60 -14.99 4.21 16.88
N VAL A 61 -15.43 4.23 15.63
CA VAL A 61 -16.54 3.38 15.15
C VAL A 61 -16.15 1.91 15.25
N GLU A 62 -14.94 1.56 14.83
CA GLU A 62 -14.42 0.20 14.95
C GLU A 62 -14.35 -0.27 16.40
N ALA A 63 -13.81 0.55 17.30
CA ALA A 63 -13.72 0.22 18.72
C ALA A 63 -15.11 0.03 19.36
N ILE A 64 -16.10 0.83 18.96
CA ILE A 64 -17.50 0.66 19.43
C ILE A 64 -18.08 -0.66 18.90
N THR A 65 -17.82 -0.99 17.64
CA THR A 65 -18.31 -2.23 17.02
C THR A 65 -17.67 -3.46 17.67
N ALA A 66 -16.35 -3.44 17.86
CA ALA A 66 -15.63 -4.50 18.55
C ALA A 66 -16.09 -4.66 20.02
N PHE A 67 -16.30 -3.55 20.73
CA PHE A 67 -16.81 -3.56 22.10
C PHE A 67 -18.22 -4.15 22.18
N ALA A 68 -19.11 -3.76 21.27
CA ALA A 68 -20.45 -4.33 21.21
C ALA A 68 -20.43 -5.84 20.92
N TYR A 69 -19.52 -6.30 20.06
CA TYR A 69 -19.32 -7.72 19.83
C TYR A 69 -18.82 -8.45 21.08
N CYS A 70 -17.79 -7.91 21.76
CA CYS A 70 -17.24 -8.50 22.98
C CYS A 70 -18.29 -8.61 24.10
N GLU A 71 -19.18 -7.63 24.23
CA GLU A 71 -20.23 -7.64 25.25
C GLU A 71 -21.38 -8.62 24.94
N LEU A 72 -21.69 -8.81 23.66
CA LEU A 72 -22.87 -9.57 23.25
C LEU A 72 -22.59 -11.05 22.97
N ASP A 73 -21.37 -11.39 22.50
CA ASP A 73 -21.18 -12.67 21.83
C ASP A 73 -19.73 -13.19 21.79
N ALA A 74 -18.73 -12.47 22.33
CA ALA A 74 -17.36 -12.92 22.31
C ALA A 74 -17.11 -14.04 23.32
N PRO A 75 -16.37 -15.09 22.95
CA PRO A 75 -15.87 -16.04 23.93
C PRO A 75 -14.88 -15.39 24.88
N GLU A 76 -14.94 -15.73 26.15
CA GLU A 76 -13.89 -15.35 27.11
C GLU A 76 -12.62 -16.15 26.78
N TYR A 77 -11.54 -15.44 26.48
CA TYR A 77 -10.23 -16.04 26.24
C TYR A 77 -9.33 -15.89 27.47
N ASP A 78 -8.83 -17.00 27.99
CA ASP A 78 -7.83 -16.98 29.05
C ASP A 78 -6.46 -16.62 28.45
N TRP A 79 -5.88 -15.51 28.87
CA TRP A 79 -4.56 -15.04 28.47
C TRP A 79 -3.49 -15.28 29.55
N GLU A 80 -3.88 -15.69 30.74
CA GLU A 80 -2.97 -15.95 31.86
C GLU A 80 -2.52 -17.42 31.90
N ASN A 81 -3.43 -18.36 31.61
CA ASN A 81 -3.18 -19.80 31.70
C ASN A 81 -2.99 -20.43 30.29
N LEU A 82 -2.00 -19.94 29.55
CA LEU A 82 -1.64 -20.49 28.25
C LEU A 82 -0.68 -21.68 28.40
N ASN A 83 -0.85 -22.71 27.55
CA ASN A 83 0.05 -23.85 27.46
C ASN A 83 1.15 -23.53 26.44
N LEU A 84 2.28 -22.99 26.91
CA LEU A 84 3.40 -22.57 26.08
C LEU A 84 4.52 -23.60 26.16
N TYR A 85 4.85 -24.25 25.05
CA TYR A 85 5.90 -25.26 24.94
C TYR A 85 7.04 -24.76 24.10
N GLU A 86 8.28 -25.09 24.45
CA GLU A 86 9.50 -24.59 23.80
C GLU A 86 10.49 -25.71 23.51
N ALA A 87 11.20 -25.60 22.37
CA ALA A 87 12.31 -26.49 22.01
C ALA A 87 13.43 -25.68 21.35
N SER A 88 14.69 -25.97 21.71
CA SER A 88 15.84 -25.16 21.26
C SER A 88 17.07 -25.99 20.85
N ASP A 89 17.04 -27.31 21.01
CA ASP A 89 18.07 -28.20 20.52
C ASP A 89 17.48 -29.14 19.46
N PRO A 90 18.30 -29.72 18.55
CA PRO A 90 17.81 -30.48 17.42
C PRO A 90 16.89 -31.67 17.80
N GLU A 91 17.16 -32.38 18.89
CA GLU A 91 16.37 -33.55 19.30
C GLU A 91 15.00 -33.11 19.83
N SER A 92 14.97 -32.06 20.69
CA SER A 92 13.73 -31.50 21.23
C SER A 92 12.88 -30.84 20.13
N ILE A 93 13.52 -30.21 19.15
CA ILE A 93 12.85 -29.60 17.98
C ILE A 93 12.16 -30.68 17.14
N LEU A 94 12.87 -31.77 16.80
CA LEU A 94 12.28 -32.89 16.03
C LEU A 94 11.08 -33.51 16.75
N LYS A 95 11.18 -33.72 18.07
CA LYS A 95 10.06 -34.21 18.89
C LYS A 95 8.88 -33.25 18.88
N MET A 96 9.15 -31.95 18.96
CA MET A 96 8.11 -30.93 18.93
C MET A 96 7.43 -30.86 17.57
N ILE A 97 8.16 -30.87 16.46
CA ILE A 97 7.61 -30.91 15.10
C ILE A 97 6.69 -32.14 14.93
N ALA A 98 7.13 -33.32 15.38
CA ALA A 98 6.31 -34.54 15.34
C ALA A 98 5.04 -34.40 16.19
N THR A 99 5.12 -33.71 17.34
CA THR A 99 3.97 -33.44 18.22
C THR A 99 3.00 -32.50 17.53
N VAL A 100 3.48 -31.35 17.01
CA VAL A 100 2.65 -30.37 16.27
C VAL A 100 1.96 -31.06 15.10
N ARG A 101 2.70 -31.83 14.27
CA ARG A 101 2.13 -32.55 13.14
C ARG A 101 1.00 -33.49 13.56
N LYS A 102 1.16 -34.18 14.70
CA LYS A 102 0.15 -35.10 15.21
C LYS A 102 -1.11 -34.39 15.71
N VAL A 103 -0.94 -33.33 16.51
CA VAL A 103 -2.10 -32.62 17.14
C VAL A 103 -2.82 -31.69 16.17
N ALA A 104 -2.13 -31.24 15.13
CA ALA A 104 -2.67 -30.33 14.13
C ALA A 104 -3.47 -31.00 13.00
N GLN A 105 -3.50 -32.34 12.95
CA GLN A 105 -4.22 -33.07 11.89
C GLN A 105 -5.70 -32.70 11.81
N GLY A 106 -6.14 -32.25 10.64
CA GLY A 106 -7.52 -31.86 10.38
C GLY A 106 -7.93 -30.55 11.03
N THR A 107 -6.96 -29.74 11.51
CA THR A 107 -7.25 -28.45 12.13
C THR A 107 -6.49 -27.29 11.46
N ASP A 108 -6.85 -26.09 11.85
CA ASP A 108 -6.14 -24.86 11.56
C ASP A 108 -5.09 -24.57 12.63
N VAL A 109 -3.95 -24.03 12.22
CA VAL A 109 -2.81 -23.68 13.08
C VAL A 109 -2.43 -22.23 12.85
N GLY A 110 -2.46 -21.43 13.94
CA GLY A 110 -1.93 -20.06 13.91
C GLY A 110 -0.41 -20.08 13.93
N VAL A 111 0.22 -19.41 12.97
CA VAL A 111 1.68 -19.40 12.82
C VAL A 111 2.19 -17.97 12.83
N ASP A 112 3.36 -17.80 13.42
CA ASP A 112 4.14 -16.54 13.38
C ASP A 112 5.63 -16.87 13.43
N ILE A 113 6.47 -15.98 12.89
CA ILE A 113 7.92 -16.11 12.98
C ILE A 113 8.53 -14.82 13.50
N GLU A 114 9.67 -14.95 14.18
CA GLU A 114 10.53 -13.82 14.51
C GLU A 114 11.79 -13.86 13.69
N THR A 115 12.15 -12.71 13.12
CA THR A 115 13.38 -12.52 12.37
C THR A 115 14.21 -11.42 12.98
N ARG A 116 15.52 -11.43 12.71
CA ARG A 116 16.45 -10.43 13.21
C ARG A 116 16.05 -9.00 12.84
N ARG A 117 15.52 -8.82 11.62
CA ARG A 117 15.11 -7.53 11.06
C ARG A 117 14.05 -7.70 9.95
N ILE A 118 13.51 -6.58 9.52
CA ILE A 118 12.49 -6.55 8.45
C ILE A 118 13.12 -6.75 7.07
N GLU A 119 14.34 -6.26 6.85
CA GLU A 119 15.05 -6.32 5.57
C GLU A 119 15.37 -7.75 5.16
N TRP A 120 15.60 -7.97 3.86
CA TRP A 120 15.93 -9.29 3.33
C TRP A 120 17.36 -9.72 3.69
N GLU A 121 18.32 -8.82 3.55
CA GLU A 121 19.74 -9.09 3.81
C GLU A 121 20.12 -8.87 5.28
N ASP A 122 21.24 -9.45 5.68
CA ASP A 122 21.75 -9.42 7.07
C ASP A 122 20.66 -9.86 8.08
N ASN A 123 19.85 -10.82 7.68
CA ASN A 123 18.72 -11.32 8.42
C ASN A 123 18.88 -12.79 8.77
N LYS A 124 18.18 -13.27 9.78
CA LYS A 124 18.09 -14.67 10.18
C LYS A 124 16.77 -14.94 10.86
N LEU A 125 16.31 -16.17 10.75
CA LEU A 125 15.18 -16.67 11.51
C LEU A 125 15.59 -16.84 12.97
N LEU A 126 14.81 -16.31 13.90
CA LEU A 126 15.03 -16.42 15.34
C LEU A 126 14.15 -17.50 15.96
N SER A 127 12.88 -17.54 15.61
CA SER A 127 11.92 -18.52 16.13
C SER A 127 10.74 -18.73 15.18
N ILE A 128 10.05 -19.86 15.35
CA ILE A 128 8.77 -20.20 14.68
C ILE A 128 7.81 -20.70 15.76
N GLY A 129 6.58 -20.22 15.75
CA GLY A 129 5.50 -20.63 16.65
C GLY A 129 4.35 -21.30 15.91
N PHE A 130 3.67 -22.24 16.59
CA PHE A 130 2.54 -23.01 16.09
C PHE A 130 1.44 -23.09 17.16
N ALA A 131 0.38 -22.30 17.04
CA ALA A 131 -0.79 -22.39 17.91
C ALA A 131 -1.77 -23.44 17.36
N THR A 132 -1.85 -24.58 18.00
CA THR A 132 -2.67 -25.73 17.55
C THR A 132 -4.10 -25.71 18.10
N ASP A 133 -4.33 -24.98 19.17
CA ASP A 133 -5.64 -24.66 19.70
C ASP A 133 -5.65 -23.25 20.31
N ASP A 134 -6.75 -22.84 20.94
CA ASP A 134 -6.93 -21.47 21.42
C ASP A 134 -6.05 -21.09 22.61
N ASN A 135 -5.44 -22.07 23.28
CA ASN A 135 -4.66 -21.87 24.49
C ASN A 135 -3.27 -22.49 24.42
N THR A 136 -2.95 -23.25 23.37
CA THR A 136 -1.72 -24.03 23.27
C THR A 136 -0.87 -23.57 22.09
N CYS A 137 0.38 -23.21 22.37
CA CYS A 137 1.36 -22.86 21.33
C CYS A 137 2.69 -23.56 21.56
N TYR A 138 3.26 -24.08 20.49
CA TYR A 138 4.57 -24.72 20.42
C TYR A 138 5.54 -23.79 19.71
N ALA A 139 6.68 -23.49 20.32
CA ALA A 139 7.72 -22.64 19.77
C ALA A 139 9.03 -23.38 19.59
N ILE A 140 9.67 -23.19 18.47
CA ILE A 140 11.04 -23.61 18.21
C ILE A 140 11.94 -22.40 17.98
N TYR A 141 13.11 -22.41 18.59
CA TYR A 141 14.09 -21.32 18.47
C TYR A 141 15.53 -21.89 18.51
N ASN A 142 16.54 -21.05 18.32
CA ASN A 142 17.92 -21.48 18.14
C ASN A 142 18.05 -22.54 17.04
N ILE A 143 17.24 -22.42 15.98
CA ILE A 143 17.19 -23.38 14.90
C ILE A 143 18.57 -23.43 14.24
N PRO A 144 19.18 -24.61 14.07
CA PRO A 144 20.53 -24.71 13.55
C PRO A 144 20.65 -24.15 12.14
N ILE A 145 21.67 -23.31 11.90
CA ILE A 145 21.90 -22.70 10.56
C ILE A 145 22.45 -23.79 9.62
N ILE A 146 21.87 -23.92 8.41
CA ILE A 146 22.37 -24.81 7.37
C ILE A 146 23.81 -24.39 7.01
N GLY A 147 24.77 -25.35 7.14
CA GLY A 147 26.20 -25.12 6.87
C GLY A 147 27.06 -24.83 8.09
N ALA A 148 26.52 -24.73 9.29
CA ALA A 148 27.32 -24.73 10.52
C ALA A 148 27.88 -26.17 10.73
N SER A 149 29.21 -26.28 10.82
CA SER A 149 29.90 -27.56 10.99
C SER A 149 29.48 -28.25 12.29
N GLY A 150 28.91 -29.44 12.22
CA GLY A 150 28.92 -30.38 13.34
C GLY A 150 27.64 -31.08 13.79
N SER A 151 26.52 -31.08 13.09
CA SER A 151 25.42 -31.95 13.48
C SER A 151 24.74 -32.65 12.28
N GLU A 152 24.66 -33.99 12.36
CA GLU A 152 23.90 -34.84 11.44
C GLU A 152 22.39 -34.48 11.46
N HIS A 153 21.90 -33.93 12.56
CA HIS A 153 20.46 -33.61 12.76
C HIS A 153 19.98 -32.29 12.14
N ILE A 154 20.88 -31.43 11.65
CA ILE A 154 20.47 -30.12 11.06
C ILE A 154 19.59 -30.35 9.83
N THR A 155 20.02 -31.20 8.92
CA THR A 155 19.25 -31.53 7.70
C THR A 155 17.91 -32.17 8.03
N GLU A 156 17.84 -33.00 9.07
CA GLU A 156 16.62 -33.64 9.52
C GLU A 156 15.60 -32.65 10.08
N VAL A 157 16.05 -31.63 10.82
CA VAL A 157 15.15 -30.56 11.33
C VAL A 157 14.50 -29.78 10.19
N TRP A 158 15.31 -29.37 9.20
CA TRP A 158 14.78 -28.61 8.06
C TRP A 158 13.85 -29.45 7.19
N GLN A 159 14.17 -30.73 6.98
CA GLN A 159 13.27 -31.63 6.26
C GLN A 159 11.98 -31.89 7.03
N ALA A 160 12.04 -32.08 8.34
CA ALA A 160 10.85 -32.23 9.18
C ALA A 160 9.94 -31.00 9.17
N LEU A 161 10.52 -29.78 9.16
CA LEU A 161 9.78 -28.54 9.00
C LEU A 161 9.12 -28.43 7.63
N GLN A 162 9.84 -28.78 6.55
CA GLN A 162 9.28 -28.79 5.21
C GLN A 162 8.13 -29.80 5.08
N ASP A 163 8.32 -31.01 5.64
CA ASP A 163 7.28 -32.05 5.66
C ASP A 163 6.05 -31.61 6.49
N LEU A 164 6.26 -30.83 7.55
CA LEU A 164 5.18 -30.25 8.34
C LEU A 164 4.40 -29.21 7.54
N PHE A 165 5.07 -28.22 6.90
CA PHE A 165 4.41 -27.22 6.08
C PHE A 165 3.72 -27.78 4.83
N ASN A 166 4.23 -28.89 4.30
CA ASN A 166 3.64 -29.59 3.16
C ASN A 166 2.46 -30.50 3.53
N ASP A 167 2.16 -30.70 4.82
CA ASP A 167 1.07 -31.60 5.23
C ASP A 167 -0.28 -31.04 4.75
N PRO A 168 -1.00 -31.76 3.84
CA PRO A 168 -2.25 -31.25 3.27
C PRO A 168 -3.43 -31.28 4.24
N ASN A 169 -3.28 -31.93 5.39
CA ASN A 169 -4.33 -32.04 6.41
C ASN A 169 -4.24 -30.89 7.45
N ILE A 170 -3.29 -29.97 7.30
CA ILE A 170 -3.11 -28.84 8.20
C ILE A 170 -3.40 -27.55 7.40
N THR A 171 -4.22 -26.68 7.97
CA THR A 171 -4.48 -25.33 7.44
C THR A 171 -3.63 -24.31 8.18
N TRP A 172 -2.91 -23.48 7.44
CA TRP A 172 -1.98 -22.49 7.99
C TRP A 172 -2.60 -21.11 8.04
N ASP A 173 -2.76 -20.58 9.26
CA ASP A 173 -3.34 -19.27 9.55
C ASP A 173 -2.24 -18.29 9.92
N TRP A 174 -2.20 -17.18 9.22
CA TRP A 174 -1.21 -16.14 9.40
C TRP A 174 -1.83 -14.78 9.72
N HIS A 175 -1.01 -13.85 10.15
CA HIS A 175 -1.32 -12.43 10.17
C HIS A 175 -0.28 -11.67 9.35
N ASN A 176 -0.60 -11.25 8.12
CA ASN A 176 0.36 -10.76 7.12
C ASN A 176 1.36 -11.86 6.67
N GLY A 177 0.87 -13.07 6.50
CA GLY A 177 1.67 -14.28 6.27
C GLY A 177 2.56 -14.23 5.02
N LYS A 178 2.32 -13.28 4.11
CA LYS A 178 3.21 -13.04 2.97
C LYS A 178 4.61 -12.64 3.42
N PHE A 179 4.74 -11.89 4.52
CA PHE A 179 6.03 -11.58 5.12
C PHE A 179 6.71 -12.85 5.63
N ASP A 180 6.03 -13.63 6.44
CA ASP A 180 6.56 -14.82 7.10
C ASP A 180 6.97 -15.89 6.09
N CYS A 181 6.06 -16.28 5.20
CA CYS A 181 6.32 -17.28 4.17
C CYS A 181 7.47 -16.84 3.22
N GLY A 182 7.52 -15.55 2.86
CA GLY A 182 8.60 -14.99 2.07
C GLY A 182 9.95 -15.08 2.80
N ARG A 183 10.00 -14.78 4.10
CA ARG A 183 11.23 -14.89 4.90
C ARG A 183 11.65 -16.35 5.12
N LEU A 184 10.71 -17.25 5.38
CA LEU A 184 10.98 -18.70 5.46
C LEU A 184 11.60 -19.21 4.15
N LYS A 185 11.07 -18.80 3.00
CA LYS A 185 11.64 -19.17 1.70
C LYS A 185 13.02 -18.57 1.47
N TYR A 186 13.18 -17.27 1.69
CA TYR A 186 14.44 -16.56 1.41
C TYR A 186 15.59 -16.97 2.33
N LEU A 187 15.32 -17.06 3.64
CA LEU A 187 16.36 -17.33 4.66
C LEU A 187 16.67 -18.82 4.83
N CYS A 188 15.67 -19.69 4.64
CA CYS A 188 15.73 -21.09 5.03
C CYS A 188 15.39 -22.05 3.90
N ASN A 189 15.01 -21.57 2.73
CA ASN A 189 14.48 -22.35 1.61
C ASN A 189 13.29 -23.25 1.98
N LEU A 190 12.48 -22.84 2.97
CA LEU A 190 11.25 -23.50 3.37
C LEU A 190 10.08 -22.97 2.54
N ASP A 191 9.32 -23.87 1.93
CA ASP A 191 8.08 -23.55 1.25
C ASP A 191 6.92 -23.66 2.24
N ALA A 192 6.34 -22.52 2.61
CA ALA A 192 5.11 -22.42 3.38
C ALA A 192 4.01 -21.77 2.54
N ARG A 193 2.76 -22.18 2.76
CA ARG A 193 1.60 -21.61 2.06
C ARG A 193 0.74 -20.79 3.01
N ILE A 194 0.04 -19.82 2.45
CA ILE A 194 -0.94 -19.02 3.17
C ILE A 194 -2.31 -19.59 2.83
N ASP A 195 -2.97 -20.23 3.78
CA ASP A 195 -4.32 -20.79 3.61
C ASP A 195 -5.38 -19.78 4.10
N ASP A 196 -5.10 -19.09 5.20
CA ASP A 196 -5.88 -17.95 5.71
C ASP A 196 -4.95 -16.86 6.27
N ASP A 197 -5.39 -15.59 6.22
CA ASP A 197 -4.65 -14.42 6.72
C ASP A 197 -5.62 -13.47 7.43
N THR A 198 -5.43 -13.29 8.73
CA THR A 198 -6.35 -12.50 9.56
C THR A 198 -6.29 -11.00 9.29
N MET A 199 -5.16 -10.48 8.80
CA MET A 199 -5.07 -9.09 8.33
C MET A 199 -5.93 -8.86 7.10
N LEU A 200 -5.84 -9.74 6.11
CA LEU A 200 -6.65 -9.69 4.88
C LEU A 200 -8.13 -9.99 5.17
N MET A 201 -8.41 -10.90 6.10
CA MET A 201 -9.78 -11.19 6.54
C MET A 201 -10.44 -9.95 7.17
N HIS A 202 -9.75 -9.29 8.10
CA HIS A 202 -10.23 -8.05 8.69
C HIS A 202 -10.45 -6.96 7.63
N TYR A 203 -9.48 -6.77 6.73
CA TYR A 203 -9.56 -5.79 5.64
C TYR A 203 -10.77 -6.00 4.72
N CYS A 204 -11.06 -7.23 4.33
CA CYS A 204 -12.14 -7.51 3.37
C CYS A 204 -13.51 -7.59 4.02
N MET A 205 -13.57 -8.22 5.20
CA MET A 205 -14.83 -8.67 5.78
C MET A 205 -15.36 -7.75 6.87
N VAL A 206 -14.48 -6.97 7.51
CA VAL A 206 -14.83 -6.19 8.71
C VAL A 206 -14.64 -4.69 8.49
N ASN A 207 -13.44 -4.26 8.10
CA ASN A 207 -13.12 -2.84 7.99
C ASN A 207 -12.07 -2.59 6.90
N GLU A 208 -12.43 -1.85 5.86
CA GLU A 208 -11.55 -1.51 4.74
C GLU A 208 -10.56 -0.39 5.03
N LYS A 209 -10.64 0.23 6.21
CA LYS A 209 -9.86 1.44 6.54
C LYS A 209 -8.39 1.15 6.74
N ARG A 210 -7.56 1.90 6.04
CA ARG A 210 -6.11 1.78 6.13
C ARG A 210 -5.60 2.01 7.55
N GLY A 211 -4.67 1.15 8.01
CA GLY A 211 -3.97 1.30 9.28
C GLY A 211 -4.74 0.82 10.51
N THR A 212 -5.80 0.02 10.32
CA THR A 212 -6.60 -0.59 11.39
C THR A 212 -6.38 -2.10 11.55
N HIS A 213 -5.46 -2.68 10.79
CA HIS A 213 -5.33 -4.15 10.67
C HIS A 213 -4.19 -4.75 11.50
N GLY A 214 -3.56 -3.99 12.41
CA GLY A 214 -2.43 -4.48 13.21
C GLY A 214 -2.84 -5.54 14.22
N LEU A 215 -2.08 -6.64 14.34
CA LEU A 215 -2.38 -7.79 15.21
C LEU A 215 -2.63 -7.37 16.66
N LYS A 216 -1.80 -6.47 17.19
CA LYS A 216 -1.92 -6.02 18.59
C LYS A 216 -3.19 -5.21 18.82
N ASP A 217 -3.48 -4.27 17.93
CA ASP A 217 -4.70 -3.46 17.97
C ASP A 217 -5.94 -4.37 17.89
N LEU A 218 -5.95 -5.31 16.94
CA LEU A 218 -7.07 -6.25 16.77
C LEU A 218 -7.21 -7.22 17.95
N GLY A 219 -6.10 -7.69 18.51
CA GLY A 219 -6.09 -8.53 19.71
C GLY A 219 -6.71 -7.82 20.91
N GLN A 220 -6.35 -6.57 21.14
CA GLN A 220 -6.95 -5.76 22.23
C GLN A 220 -8.43 -5.47 21.97
N LEU A 221 -8.81 -5.13 20.73
CA LEU A 221 -10.18 -4.76 20.38
C LEU A 221 -11.16 -5.95 20.41
N TYR A 222 -10.79 -7.07 19.79
CA TYR A 222 -11.70 -8.19 19.55
C TYR A 222 -11.52 -9.35 20.50
N LEU A 223 -10.33 -9.50 21.11
CA LEU A 223 -10.03 -10.61 22.01
C LEU A 223 -9.86 -10.16 23.47
N GLN A 224 -9.98 -8.87 23.75
CA GLN A 224 -9.70 -8.27 25.05
C GLN A 224 -8.33 -8.68 25.62
N ALA A 225 -7.37 -8.85 24.71
CA ALA A 225 -6.04 -9.29 25.07
C ALA A 225 -5.27 -8.22 25.85
N PRO A 226 -4.38 -8.61 26.78
CA PRO A 226 -3.46 -7.66 27.41
C PRO A 226 -2.48 -7.12 26.36
N ALA A 227 -1.82 -6.01 26.65
CA ALA A 227 -0.71 -5.49 25.83
C ALA A 227 0.53 -6.37 26.08
N TRP A 228 0.68 -7.45 25.31
CA TRP A 228 1.78 -8.42 25.50
C TRP A 228 3.09 -8.01 24.82
N ASP A 229 3.12 -6.88 24.12
CA ASP A 229 4.28 -6.25 23.49
C ASP A 229 4.96 -5.18 24.38
N ASP A 230 4.36 -4.78 25.49
CA ASP A 230 4.86 -3.71 26.35
C ASP A 230 6.30 -3.95 26.85
N GLU A 231 6.62 -5.18 27.26
CA GLU A 231 7.95 -5.52 27.75
C GLU A 231 8.99 -5.48 26.63
N LEU A 232 8.67 -6.06 25.48
CA LEU A 232 9.51 -6.04 24.28
C LEU A 232 9.79 -4.60 23.86
N ASP A 233 8.77 -3.76 23.79
CA ASP A 233 8.86 -2.35 23.42
C ASP A 233 9.70 -1.54 24.43
N ARG A 234 9.60 -1.84 25.72
CA ARG A 234 10.41 -1.25 26.76
C ARG A 234 11.89 -1.57 26.57
N ILE A 235 12.22 -2.86 26.34
CA ILE A 235 13.59 -3.31 26.09
C ILE A 235 14.16 -2.62 24.85
N LYS A 236 13.43 -2.59 23.76
CA LYS A 236 13.79 -1.96 22.49
C LYS A 236 14.12 -0.48 22.67
N LYS A 237 13.22 0.27 23.30
CA LYS A 237 13.39 1.71 23.57
C LYS A 237 14.60 1.98 24.48
N GLU A 238 14.78 1.19 25.54
CA GLU A 238 15.87 1.33 26.48
C GLU A 238 17.24 0.99 25.85
N TRP A 239 17.32 -0.12 25.10
CA TRP A 239 18.52 -0.53 24.39
C TRP A 239 18.96 0.52 23.37
N CYS A 240 18.03 1.05 22.56
CA CYS A 240 18.31 2.10 21.59
C CYS A 240 18.80 3.38 22.26
N ARG A 241 18.20 3.75 23.40
CA ARG A 241 18.64 4.92 24.18
C ARG A 241 20.05 4.78 24.73
N ILE A 242 20.39 3.61 25.29
CA ILE A 242 21.71 3.33 25.86
C ILE A 242 22.79 3.32 24.77
N ASN A 243 22.53 2.65 23.66
CA ASN A 243 23.48 2.46 22.57
C ASN A 243 23.47 3.61 21.54
N LYS A 244 22.60 4.61 21.69
CA LYS A 244 22.43 5.76 20.77
C LYS A 244 22.13 5.34 19.33
N VAL A 245 21.34 4.29 19.18
CA VAL A 245 20.89 3.73 17.90
C VAL A 245 19.45 4.18 17.65
N LYS A 246 19.07 4.38 16.38
CA LYS A 246 17.67 4.68 16.03
C LYS A 246 16.81 3.43 16.19
N LEU A 247 15.53 3.61 16.52
CA LEU A 247 14.59 2.49 16.64
C LEU A 247 14.47 1.66 15.33
N ALA A 248 14.63 2.31 14.19
CA ALA A 248 14.62 1.63 12.88
C ALA A 248 15.81 0.68 12.67
N ASP A 249 16.94 0.93 13.35
CA ASP A 249 18.16 0.13 13.22
C ASP A 249 18.26 -0.95 14.32
N PHE A 250 17.20 -1.12 15.13
CA PHE A 250 17.17 -2.12 16.20
C PHE A 250 17.06 -3.53 15.62
N MET A 251 17.80 -4.47 16.20
CA MET A 251 17.74 -5.88 15.81
C MET A 251 17.07 -6.72 16.90
N TYR A 252 16.13 -7.57 16.50
CA TYR A 252 15.35 -8.38 17.44
C TYR A 252 16.15 -9.48 18.15
N ASP A 253 17.33 -9.86 17.65
CA ASP A 253 18.24 -10.77 18.36
C ASP A 253 18.95 -10.13 19.57
N TYR A 254 18.70 -8.84 19.85
CA TYR A 254 19.07 -8.21 21.13
C TYR A 254 18.03 -8.40 22.23
N ILE A 255 16.84 -8.91 21.89
CA ILE A 255 15.79 -9.20 22.87
C ILE A 255 16.11 -10.55 23.52
N PRO A 256 16.05 -10.66 24.88
CA PRO A 256 16.18 -11.94 25.55
C PRO A 256 15.14 -12.96 25.07
N THR A 257 15.57 -14.21 24.94
CA THR A 257 14.72 -15.29 24.40
C THR A 257 13.47 -15.54 25.25
N ASP A 258 13.61 -15.41 26.57
CA ASP A 258 12.53 -15.53 27.55
C ASP A 258 11.47 -14.40 27.47
N VAL A 259 11.74 -13.38 26.67
CA VAL A 259 10.77 -12.32 26.30
C VAL A 259 10.26 -12.53 24.89
N LEU A 260 11.18 -12.77 23.91
CA LEU A 260 10.84 -12.86 22.49
C LEU A 260 9.95 -14.08 22.17
N VAL A 261 10.27 -15.25 22.75
CA VAL A 261 9.53 -16.49 22.44
C VAL A 261 8.09 -16.45 22.98
N PRO A 262 7.83 -16.10 24.24
CA PRO A 262 6.45 -15.95 24.72
C PRO A 262 5.66 -14.83 24.02
N TYR A 263 6.34 -13.79 23.54
CA TYR A 263 5.73 -12.74 22.72
C TYR A 263 5.20 -13.33 21.41
N MET A 264 6.05 -14.01 20.63
CA MET A 264 5.68 -14.69 19.38
C MET A 264 4.56 -15.73 19.59
N GLN A 265 4.64 -16.53 20.67
CA GLN A 265 3.60 -17.54 20.95
C GLN A 265 2.22 -16.92 21.17
N ARG A 266 2.17 -15.72 21.78
CA ARG A 266 0.90 -14.96 21.90
C ARG A 266 0.43 -14.43 20.56
N ASP A 267 1.32 -14.06 19.65
CA ASP A 267 0.97 -13.67 18.28
C ASP A 267 0.32 -14.82 17.52
N CYS A 268 0.87 -16.04 17.62
CA CYS A 268 0.27 -17.23 17.02
C CYS A 268 -1.15 -17.50 17.58
N ILE A 269 -1.31 -17.41 18.89
CA ILE A 269 -2.61 -17.63 19.58
C ILE A 269 -3.60 -16.54 19.17
N ALA A 270 -3.17 -15.29 19.16
CA ALA A 270 -4.00 -14.15 18.74
C ALA A 270 -4.47 -14.32 17.29
N THR A 271 -3.59 -14.69 16.39
CA THR A 271 -3.90 -14.96 14.97
C THR A 271 -5.01 -16.01 14.84
N ARG A 272 -4.88 -17.13 15.52
CA ARG A 272 -5.88 -18.20 15.50
C ARG A 272 -7.21 -17.76 16.07
N ARG A 273 -7.22 -17.08 17.21
CA ARG A 273 -8.45 -16.56 17.87
C ARG A 273 -9.15 -15.52 16.98
N LEU A 274 -8.39 -14.58 16.39
CA LEU A 274 -8.93 -13.55 15.47
C LEU A 274 -9.60 -14.15 14.24
N LYS A 275 -9.04 -15.21 13.64
CA LYS A 275 -9.70 -15.91 12.53
C LYS A 275 -11.11 -16.35 12.90
N ARG A 276 -11.32 -16.90 14.10
CA ARG A 276 -12.65 -17.33 14.56
C ARG A 276 -13.59 -16.16 14.74
N VAL A 277 -13.09 -15.07 15.32
CA VAL A 277 -13.87 -13.84 15.45
C VAL A 277 -14.28 -13.32 14.09
N PHE A 278 -13.35 -13.16 13.15
CA PHE A 278 -13.64 -12.57 11.85
C PHE A 278 -14.51 -13.46 10.95
N LYS A 279 -14.43 -14.78 11.10
CA LYS A 279 -15.41 -15.69 10.46
C LYS A 279 -16.84 -15.50 10.99
N ARG A 280 -17.01 -15.00 12.21
CA ARG A 280 -18.31 -14.80 12.86
C ARG A 280 -18.89 -13.39 12.61
N VAL A 281 -18.06 -12.36 12.72
CA VAL A 281 -18.49 -10.96 12.54
C VAL A 281 -18.35 -10.46 11.11
N GLY A 282 -17.54 -11.15 10.29
CA GLY A 282 -17.23 -10.75 8.94
C GLY A 282 -18.40 -10.97 7.98
N ARG A 283 -18.39 -10.23 6.90
CA ARG A 283 -19.40 -10.29 5.83
C ARG A 283 -19.16 -11.50 4.93
N GLU A 284 -20.16 -12.35 4.81
CA GLU A 284 -20.12 -13.54 3.94
C GLU A 284 -20.00 -13.18 2.44
N ASP A 285 -20.59 -12.07 2.00
CA ASP A 285 -20.53 -11.61 0.62
C ASP A 285 -19.14 -11.12 0.18
N ALA A 286 -18.19 -10.94 1.12
CA ALA A 286 -16.81 -10.63 0.86
C ALA A 286 -15.91 -11.89 0.70
N ASP A 287 -16.42 -13.10 0.89
CA ASP A 287 -15.59 -14.33 0.84
C ASP A 287 -14.90 -14.51 -0.51
N PHE A 288 -15.60 -14.19 -1.62
CA PHE A 288 -14.99 -14.29 -2.95
C PHE A 288 -13.70 -13.46 -3.06
N ILE A 289 -13.77 -12.17 -2.72
CA ILE A 289 -12.60 -11.29 -2.83
C ILE A 289 -11.53 -11.65 -1.81
N TYR A 290 -11.92 -12.07 -0.60
CA TYR A 290 -10.98 -12.55 0.40
C TYR A 290 -10.18 -13.76 -0.11
N ARG A 291 -10.83 -14.78 -0.68
CA ARG A 291 -10.14 -15.94 -1.27
C ARG A 291 -9.22 -15.55 -2.41
N LYS A 292 -9.62 -14.57 -3.23
CA LYS A 292 -8.74 -14.03 -4.27
C LYS A 292 -7.53 -13.28 -3.70
N LEU A 293 -7.67 -12.60 -2.58
CA LEU A 293 -6.53 -11.97 -1.91
C LEU A 293 -5.59 -12.99 -1.25
N ILE A 294 -6.08 -14.10 -0.73
CA ILE A 294 -5.24 -15.21 -0.26
C ILE A 294 -4.44 -15.82 -1.43
N GLU A 295 -5.10 -16.10 -2.55
CA GLU A 295 -4.42 -16.56 -3.77
C GLU A 295 -3.36 -15.55 -4.22
N ALA A 296 -3.71 -14.25 -4.24
CA ALA A 296 -2.81 -13.16 -4.58
C ALA A 296 -1.64 -13.05 -3.58
N SER A 297 -1.87 -13.24 -2.29
CA SER A 297 -0.82 -13.20 -1.26
C SER A 297 0.28 -14.23 -1.56
N ASN A 298 -0.09 -15.45 -1.91
CA ASN A 298 0.85 -16.51 -2.31
C ASN A 298 1.61 -16.18 -3.62
N VAL A 299 0.95 -15.55 -4.60
CA VAL A 299 1.61 -15.13 -5.85
C VAL A 299 2.53 -13.94 -5.61
N TYR A 300 2.06 -12.90 -4.91
CA TYR A 300 2.89 -11.72 -4.61
C TYR A 300 4.09 -12.06 -3.72
N MET A 301 4.01 -13.05 -2.86
CA MET A 301 5.18 -13.57 -2.14
C MET A 301 6.28 -14.00 -3.13
N ARG A 302 5.93 -14.75 -4.20
CA ARG A 302 6.89 -15.14 -5.24
C ARG A 302 7.39 -13.96 -6.06
N VAL A 303 6.53 -12.99 -6.36
CA VAL A 303 6.91 -11.73 -7.04
C VAL A 303 7.93 -10.95 -6.21
N GLU A 304 7.72 -10.83 -4.89
CA GLU A 304 8.67 -10.19 -3.98
C GLU A 304 9.99 -10.96 -3.88
N LEU A 305 9.95 -12.29 -3.84
CA LEU A 305 11.15 -13.13 -3.86
C LEU A 305 11.94 -12.98 -5.16
N ALA A 306 11.26 -12.92 -6.31
CA ALA A 306 11.90 -12.67 -7.60
C ALA A 306 12.59 -11.30 -7.62
N GLY A 307 11.88 -10.25 -7.22
CA GLY A 307 12.39 -8.88 -7.18
C GLY A 307 12.81 -8.32 -8.53
N MET A 308 13.21 -7.06 -8.57
CA MET A 308 13.65 -6.35 -9.77
C MET A 308 15.15 -6.12 -9.74
N ARG A 309 15.86 -6.52 -10.80
CA ARG A 309 17.31 -6.30 -10.92
C ARG A 309 17.63 -4.84 -11.16
N ILE A 310 18.68 -4.36 -10.50
CA ILE A 310 19.25 -3.03 -10.68
C ILE A 310 20.55 -3.12 -11.51
N ASP A 311 20.66 -2.23 -12.47
CA ASP A 311 21.88 -2.01 -13.23
C ASP A 311 22.85 -1.14 -12.41
N ILE A 312 23.89 -1.75 -11.85
CA ILE A 312 24.83 -1.08 -10.94
C ILE A 312 25.68 -0.05 -11.68
N ASP A 313 26.15 -0.39 -12.87
CA ASP A 313 26.99 0.52 -13.65
C ASP A 313 26.19 1.78 -14.02
N TYR A 314 24.95 1.60 -14.45
CA TYR A 314 24.07 2.72 -14.73
C TYR A 314 23.64 3.50 -13.47
N LEU A 315 23.50 2.84 -12.32
CA LEU A 315 23.20 3.51 -11.05
C LEU A 315 24.34 4.45 -10.63
N GLU A 316 25.60 4.03 -10.78
CA GLU A 316 26.78 4.86 -10.51
C GLU A 316 26.89 6.02 -11.51
N GLU A 317 26.62 5.79 -12.79
CA GLU A 317 26.58 6.83 -13.81
C GLU A 317 25.50 7.89 -13.49
N LEU A 318 24.28 7.44 -13.17
CA LEU A 318 23.17 8.33 -12.82
C LEU A 318 23.42 9.12 -11.53
N GLU A 319 24.05 8.50 -10.53
CA GLU A 319 24.45 9.19 -9.31
C GLU A 319 25.38 10.37 -9.62
N TYR A 320 26.44 10.11 -10.42
CA TYR A 320 27.37 11.14 -10.83
C TYR A 320 26.69 12.27 -11.63
N GLU A 321 25.81 11.93 -12.58
CA GLU A 321 25.05 12.93 -13.34
C GLU A 321 24.17 13.80 -12.42
N LEU A 322 23.43 13.15 -11.51
CA LEU A 322 22.55 13.87 -10.57
C LEU A 322 23.33 14.74 -9.59
N GLU A 323 24.52 14.33 -9.15
CA GLU A 323 25.39 15.15 -8.30
C GLU A 323 25.80 16.44 -9.04
N GLN A 324 26.23 16.32 -10.30
CA GLN A 324 26.61 17.48 -11.12
C GLN A 324 25.43 18.42 -11.39
N ASP A 325 24.24 17.83 -11.69
CA ASP A 325 23.03 18.61 -11.91
C ASP A 325 22.58 19.33 -10.63
N LEU A 326 22.63 18.66 -9.49
CA LEU A 326 22.29 19.24 -8.18
C LEU A 326 23.26 20.31 -7.73
N GLU A 327 24.56 20.13 -7.97
CA GLU A 327 25.56 21.16 -7.67
C GLU A 327 25.32 22.44 -8.47
N LYS A 328 25.05 22.31 -9.78
CA LYS A 328 24.74 23.46 -10.67
C LYS A 328 23.43 24.13 -10.24
N ALA A 329 22.36 23.32 -10.05
CA ALA A 329 21.05 23.83 -9.67
C ALA A 329 21.05 24.46 -8.27
N GLY A 330 21.82 23.88 -7.33
CA GLY A 330 21.98 24.42 -5.99
C GLY A 330 22.72 25.77 -5.96
N LYS A 331 23.79 25.89 -6.77
CA LYS A 331 24.49 27.19 -6.92
C LYS A 331 23.58 28.25 -7.52
N HIS A 332 22.84 27.90 -8.57
CA HIS A 332 21.87 28.81 -9.18
C HIS A 332 20.77 29.23 -8.20
N LEU A 333 20.20 28.26 -7.44
CA LEU A 333 19.23 28.59 -6.39
C LEU A 333 19.81 29.49 -5.30
N ASP A 334 21.05 29.26 -4.87
CA ASP A 334 21.74 30.09 -3.88
C ASP A 334 21.90 31.53 -4.41
N GLU A 335 22.29 31.69 -5.67
CA GLU A 335 22.41 33.01 -6.33
C GLU A 335 21.08 33.73 -6.40
N VAL A 336 20.02 33.06 -6.88
CA VAL A 336 18.67 33.65 -6.95
C VAL A 336 18.14 33.97 -5.56
N ALA A 337 18.27 33.04 -4.61
CA ALA A 337 17.82 33.24 -3.24
C ALA A 337 18.57 34.37 -2.52
N ALA A 338 19.85 34.59 -2.80
CA ALA A 338 20.62 35.66 -2.17
C ALA A 338 20.05 37.07 -2.43
N HIS A 339 19.31 37.25 -3.52
CA HIS A 339 18.66 38.52 -3.83
C HIS A 339 17.38 38.79 -3.01
N ILE A 340 16.80 37.75 -2.43
CA ILE A 340 15.48 37.82 -1.78
C ILE A 340 15.48 37.25 -0.34
N TRP A 341 16.49 36.49 0.08
CA TRP A 341 16.58 35.92 1.42
C TRP A 341 17.22 36.92 2.40
N ASP A 342 16.48 37.23 3.47
CA ASP A 342 16.97 38.05 4.58
C ASP A 342 16.79 37.27 5.90
N PRO A 343 17.86 36.68 6.46
CA PRO A 343 17.77 35.90 7.68
C PRO A 343 17.35 36.72 8.90
N PHE A 344 17.64 38.03 8.94
CA PHE A 344 17.25 38.89 10.05
C PHE A 344 15.74 39.18 10.03
N LYS A 345 15.19 39.52 8.86
CA LYS A 345 13.73 39.71 8.71
C LYS A 345 12.96 38.43 8.98
N TYR A 346 13.48 37.28 8.51
CA TYR A 346 12.91 35.98 8.81
C TYR A 346 12.90 35.72 10.34
N ALA A 347 14.03 35.94 11.02
CA ALA A 347 14.14 35.75 12.46
C ALA A 347 13.25 36.68 13.27
N GLU A 348 13.18 37.96 12.90
CA GLU A 348 12.32 38.95 13.53
C GLU A 348 10.84 38.54 13.49
N LYS A 349 10.37 38.08 12.33
CA LYS A 349 8.97 37.70 12.12
C LYS A 349 8.60 36.35 12.72
N THR A 350 9.49 35.35 12.61
CA THR A 350 9.19 33.97 13.00
C THR A 350 9.72 33.62 14.40
N LYS A 351 10.52 34.49 15.03
CA LYS A 351 11.26 34.26 16.28
C LYS A 351 12.21 33.06 16.20
N ALA A 352 12.62 32.67 14.99
CA ALA A 352 13.56 31.60 14.77
C ALA A 352 14.99 32.03 15.15
N LYS A 353 15.81 31.10 15.64
CA LYS A 353 17.24 31.34 15.85
C LYS A 353 17.96 31.11 14.53
N VAL A 354 18.47 32.18 13.92
CA VAL A 354 19.25 32.13 12.68
C VAL A 354 20.64 32.77 12.90
N LYS A 355 21.61 32.34 12.11
CA LYS A 355 22.96 32.95 12.10
C LYS A 355 22.94 34.15 11.12
N PRO A 356 23.75 35.19 11.37
CA PRO A 356 23.79 36.38 10.52
C PRO A 356 24.05 36.11 9.04
N ASN A 357 24.80 35.07 8.72
CA ASN A 357 25.17 34.68 7.35
C ASN A 357 24.49 33.36 6.94
N GLU A 358 23.34 33.02 7.53
CA GLU A 358 22.64 31.81 7.21
C GLU A 358 22.05 31.88 5.79
N LYS A 359 22.45 30.95 4.95
CA LYS A 359 21.87 30.81 3.62
C LYS A 359 20.45 30.27 3.70
N PHE A 360 19.68 30.54 2.67
CA PHE A 360 18.36 29.93 2.49
C PHE A 360 18.47 28.40 2.47
N ASN A 361 17.62 27.75 3.26
CA ASN A 361 17.55 26.30 3.32
C ASN A 361 16.27 25.77 2.68
N ILE A 362 16.38 25.28 1.46
CA ILE A 362 15.25 24.70 0.69
C ILE A 362 14.59 23.50 1.39
N LYS A 363 15.33 22.77 2.23
CA LYS A 363 14.81 21.64 3.03
C LYS A 363 13.96 22.10 4.22
N SER A 364 13.91 23.41 4.50
CA SER A 364 13.08 23.97 5.55
C SER A 364 11.72 24.46 4.98
N PRO A 365 10.59 23.73 5.21
CA PRO A 365 9.28 24.19 4.74
C PRO A 365 8.89 25.57 5.30
N LYS A 366 9.37 25.90 6.51
CA LYS A 366 9.10 27.20 7.15
C LYS A 366 9.82 28.35 6.44
N GLN A 367 11.09 28.16 6.08
CA GLN A 367 11.84 29.19 5.34
C GLN A 367 11.26 29.36 3.93
N LEU A 368 10.94 28.25 3.25
CA LEU A 368 10.35 28.33 1.91
C LEU A 368 8.97 28.98 1.95
N LYS A 369 8.11 28.61 2.89
CA LYS A 369 6.80 29.24 3.04
C LYS A 369 6.93 30.76 3.25
N TRP A 370 7.85 31.17 4.11
CA TRP A 370 8.14 32.60 4.34
C TRP A 370 8.60 33.32 3.06
N MET A 371 9.49 32.68 2.27
CA MET A 371 9.93 33.26 1.00
C MET A 371 8.77 33.45 0.02
N LEU A 372 7.89 32.47 -0.09
CA LEU A 372 6.72 32.54 -0.97
C LEU A 372 5.72 33.63 -0.54
N GLU A 373 5.40 33.69 0.76
CA GLU A 373 4.40 34.59 1.29
C GLU A 373 4.89 36.04 1.40
N GLU A 374 6.09 36.23 1.98
CA GLU A 374 6.60 37.56 2.31
C GLU A 374 7.38 38.23 1.17
N VAL A 375 8.06 37.40 0.35
CA VAL A 375 8.91 37.94 -0.72
C VAL A 375 8.15 37.97 -2.04
N LEU A 376 7.44 36.89 -2.37
CA LEU A 376 6.61 36.84 -3.57
C LEU A 376 5.23 37.44 -3.36
N GLY A 377 4.83 37.65 -2.10
CA GLY A 377 3.54 38.26 -1.75
C GLY A 377 2.34 37.34 -1.95
N TYR A 378 2.57 36.01 -1.98
CA TYR A 378 1.54 35.03 -2.30
C TYR A 378 1.28 34.10 -1.11
N PRO A 379 0.13 34.17 -0.42
CA PRO A 379 -0.21 33.26 0.65
C PRO A 379 -0.38 31.83 0.08
N VAL A 380 0.36 30.86 0.64
CA VAL A 380 0.36 29.47 0.19
C VAL A 380 -0.16 28.52 1.26
N PRO A 381 -1.06 27.58 0.92
CA PRO A 381 -1.55 26.58 1.88
C PRO A 381 -0.46 25.59 2.28
N SER A 382 0.43 25.25 1.35
CA SER A 382 1.53 24.32 1.53
C SER A 382 2.75 24.75 0.71
N THR A 383 3.83 23.95 0.79
CA THR A 383 5.02 24.11 -0.05
C THR A 383 5.26 22.86 -0.90
N ASP A 384 4.23 22.08 -1.20
CA ASP A 384 4.30 20.89 -2.02
C ASP A 384 4.47 21.20 -3.52
N ALA A 385 4.65 20.15 -4.34
CA ALA A 385 4.86 20.29 -5.78
C ALA A 385 3.65 20.94 -6.46
N ALA A 386 2.43 20.58 -6.07
CA ALA A 386 1.22 21.14 -6.66
C ALA A 386 1.10 22.64 -6.41
N THR A 387 1.48 23.11 -5.21
CA THR A 387 1.54 24.53 -4.89
C THR A 387 2.62 25.24 -5.73
N MET A 388 3.78 24.62 -5.95
CA MET A 388 4.83 25.19 -6.80
C MET A 388 4.38 25.30 -8.27
N ASP A 389 3.73 24.28 -8.79
CA ASP A 389 3.18 24.29 -10.15
C ASP A 389 2.11 25.37 -10.31
N MET A 390 1.22 25.54 -9.34
CA MET A 390 0.21 26.60 -9.31
C MET A 390 0.87 27.99 -9.32
N LEU A 391 1.91 28.20 -8.50
CA LEU A 391 2.60 29.50 -8.46
C LEU A 391 3.32 29.81 -9.77
N LEU A 392 3.92 28.80 -10.42
CA LEU A 392 4.52 28.96 -11.76
C LEU A 392 3.46 29.38 -12.79
N GLU A 393 2.29 28.76 -12.76
CA GLU A 393 1.17 29.13 -13.61
C GLU A 393 0.71 30.57 -13.36
N GLU A 394 0.64 31.02 -12.11
CA GLU A 394 0.31 32.40 -11.74
C GLU A 394 1.37 33.41 -12.21
N VAL A 395 2.65 33.03 -12.23
CA VAL A 395 3.73 33.83 -12.84
C VAL A 395 3.51 33.96 -14.34
N GLU A 396 3.23 32.85 -15.03
CA GLU A 396 3.00 32.82 -16.50
C GLU A 396 1.76 33.65 -16.89
N ASN A 397 0.72 33.66 -16.03
CA ASN A 397 -0.48 34.43 -16.23
C ASN A 397 -0.31 35.93 -15.87
N GLY A 398 0.86 36.33 -15.37
CA GLY A 398 1.14 37.73 -14.99
C GLY A 398 0.45 38.18 -13.69
N VAL A 399 -0.06 37.26 -12.89
CA VAL A 399 -0.65 37.52 -11.56
C VAL A 399 0.47 37.80 -10.56
N ILE A 400 1.52 36.95 -10.59
CA ILE A 400 2.75 37.20 -9.86
C ILE A 400 3.70 37.98 -10.79
N THR A 401 3.93 39.26 -10.46
CA THR A 401 4.71 40.20 -11.28
C THR A 401 6.16 40.36 -10.80
N ASN A 402 6.56 39.68 -9.72
CA ASN A 402 7.91 39.77 -9.24
C ASN A 402 8.87 39.11 -10.28
N PRO A 403 9.84 39.89 -10.85
CA PRO A 403 10.67 39.40 -11.95
C PRO A 403 11.55 38.18 -11.61
N ILE A 404 11.84 37.97 -10.31
CA ILE A 404 12.68 36.85 -9.84
C ILE A 404 11.87 35.60 -9.51
N ALA A 405 10.51 35.71 -9.47
CA ALA A 405 9.63 34.64 -9.01
C ALA A 405 9.75 33.38 -9.88
N LYS A 406 9.76 33.56 -11.20
CA LYS A 406 9.87 32.43 -12.14
C LYS A 406 11.16 31.65 -11.94
N ASP A 407 12.27 32.35 -11.95
CA ASP A 407 13.60 31.77 -11.80
C ASP A 407 13.80 31.05 -10.46
N PHE A 408 13.27 31.67 -9.39
CA PHE A 408 13.29 31.05 -8.05
C PHE A 408 12.43 29.77 -7.96
N LEU A 409 11.21 29.79 -8.50
CA LEU A 409 10.32 28.63 -8.47
C LEU A 409 10.84 27.47 -9.35
N GLU A 410 11.36 27.78 -10.53
CA GLU A 410 11.98 26.80 -11.42
C GLU A 410 13.23 26.17 -10.77
N ALA A 411 14.11 26.98 -10.16
CA ALA A 411 15.29 26.51 -9.46
C ALA A 411 14.93 25.59 -8.29
N ILE A 412 13.90 25.92 -7.49
CA ILE A 412 13.37 25.06 -6.43
C ILE A 412 12.89 23.73 -7.02
N GLY A 413 12.12 23.76 -8.12
CA GLY A 413 11.59 22.57 -8.78
C GLY A 413 12.70 21.59 -9.19
N ILE A 414 13.74 22.12 -9.83
CA ILE A 414 14.90 21.34 -10.27
C ILE A 414 15.64 20.71 -9.08
N VAL A 415 15.97 21.50 -8.05
CA VAL A 415 16.71 21.01 -6.87
C VAL A 415 15.88 19.96 -6.12
N ARG A 416 14.58 20.17 -5.92
CA ARG A 416 13.71 19.21 -5.23
C ARG A 416 13.55 17.91 -6.00
N LYS A 417 13.34 18.00 -7.31
CA LYS A 417 13.22 16.82 -8.18
C LYS A 417 14.51 16.01 -8.18
N GLY A 418 15.66 16.68 -8.36
CA GLY A 418 16.98 16.03 -8.35
C GLY A 418 17.28 15.41 -6.98
N SER A 419 17.04 16.13 -5.86
CA SER A 419 17.23 15.58 -4.51
C SER A 419 16.33 14.35 -4.26
N LYS A 420 15.06 14.39 -4.68
CA LYS A 420 14.18 13.23 -4.60
C LYS A 420 14.71 12.04 -5.39
N TYR A 421 15.26 12.26 -6.58
CA TYR A 421 15.83 11.20 -7.40
C TYR A 421 17.05 10.60 -6.74
N MET A 422 17.95 11.44 -6.21
CA MET A 422 19.13 11.01 -5.45
C MET A 422 18.74 10.22 -4.20
N ASP A 423 17.94 10.81 -3.32
CA ASP A 423 17.64 10.23 -2.00
C ASP A 423 16.76 8.97 -2.13
N THR A 424 15.72 8.98 -3.01
CA THR A 424 14.72 7.90 -3.06
C THR A 424 15.13 6.76 -3.97
N TYR A 425 15.69 7.08 -5.16
CA TYR A 425 15.93 6.05 -6.17
C TYR A 425 17.40 5.63 -6.26
N VAL A 426 18.35 6.55 -6.13
CA VAL A 426 19.77 6.17 -6.16
C VAL A 426 20.18 5.58 -4.80
N GLN A 427 20.10 6.37 -3.72
CA GLN A 427 20.50 5.91 -2.40
C GLN A 427 19.52 4.84 -1.84
N GLY A 428 18.21 5.08 -1.96
CA GLY A 428 17.20 4.14 -1.47
C GLY A 428 17.26 2.78 -2.16
N PHE A 429 17.55 2.72 -3.48
CA PHE A 429 17.74 1.44 -4.17
C PHE A 429 19.06 0.77 -3.80
N ARG A 430 20.14 1.54 -3.60
CA ARG A 430 21.41 1.00 -3.13
C ARG A 430 21.27 0.37 -1.74
N GLU A 431 20.54 1.00 -0.82
CA GLU A 431 20.30 0.49 0.53
C GLU A 431 19.38 -0.74 0.55
N ALA A 432 18.37 -0.78 -0.36
CA ALA A 432 17.41 -1.88 -0.45
C ALA A 432 17.91 -3.08 -1.27
N MET A 433 19.03 -2.91 -1.98
CA MET A 433 19.54 -3.90 -2.91
C MET A 433 20.16 -5.09 -2.18
N CYS A 434 19.72 -6.29 -2.54
CA CYS A 434 20.28 -7.53 -2.07
C CYS A 434 21.57 -7.92 -2.82
N ARG A 435 22.30 -8.94 -2.33
CA ARG A 435 23.57 -9.42 -2.91
C ARG A 435 23.46 -9.89 -4.36
N ASP A 436 22.26 -10.29 -4.78
CA ASP A 436 21.96 -10.67 -6.17
C ASP A 436 21.61 -9.47 -7.07
N PHE A 437 21.88 -8.26 -6.61
CA PHE A 437 21.58 -6.99 -7.28
C PHE A 437 20.10 -6.74 -7.54
N ARG A 438 19.20 -7.35 -6.75
CA ARG A 438 17.76 -7.16 -6.86
C ARG A 438 17.22 -6.37 -5.69
N ILE A 439 16.24 -5.52 -5.97
CA ILE A 439 15.42 -4.89 -4.93
C ILE A 439 14.11 -5.67 -4.79
N ARG A 440 13.67 -5.84 -3.55
CA ARG A 440 12.48 -6.61 -3.18
C ARG A 440 11.53 -5.74 -2.39
N GLY A 441 10.69 -4.99 -3.11
CA GLY A 441 9.64 -4.18 -2.49
C GLY A 441 8.50 -5.05 -1.95
N THR A 442 7.90 -4.60 -0.85
CA THR A 442 6.73 -5.24 -0.28
C THR A 442 5.47 -4.72 -0.96
N PHE A 443 4.60 -5.60 -1.45
CA PHE A 443 3.28 -5.26 -2.00
C PHE A 443 2.19 -5.44 -0.95
N ASN A 444 1.48 -4.37 -0.61
CA ASN A 444 0.46 -4.39 0.44
C ASN A 444 -0.94 -4.51 -0.20
N LEU A 445 -1.57 -5.68 -0.05
CA LEU A 445 -2.90 -5.98 -0.57
C LEU A 445 -4.03 -5.27 0.20
N HIS A 446 -3.72 -4.80 1.42
CA HIS A 446 -4.61 -4.07 2.33
C HIS A 446 -4.27 -2.57 2.44
N GLY A 447 -3.37 -2.08 1.60
CA GLY A 447 -2.76 -0.75 1.77
C GLY A 447 -3.61 0.43 1.27
N THR A 448 -4.78 0.19 0.65
CA THR A 448 -5.70 1.23 0.17
C THR A 448 -7.16 0.85 0.38
N GLU A 449 -8.03 1.83 0.56
CA GLU A 449 -9.47 1.60 0.73
C GLU A 449 -10.19 1.25 -0.59
N THR A 450 -9.55 1.47 -1.73
CA THR A 450 -10.10 1.15 -3.05
C THR A 450 -9.72 -0.25 -3.55
N GLY A 451 -8.89 -1.00 -2.81
CA GLY A 451 -8.37 -2.29 -3.27
C GLY A 451 -7.20 -2.19 -4.25
N ARG A 452 -6.74 -0.96 -4.57
CA ARG A 452 -5.49 -0.79 -5.28
C ARG A 452 -4.32 -1.31 -4.46
N LEU A 453 -3.36 -1.92 -5.13
CA LEU A 453 -2.11 -2.33 -4.52
C LEU A 453 -1.30 -1.10 -4.08
N SER A 454 -0.72 -1.15 -2.90
CA SER A 454 0.32 -0.21 -2.51
C SER A 454 1.65 -0.97 -2.29
N SER A 455 2.75 -0.24 -2.23
CA SER A 455 4.07 -0.86 -2.05
C SER A 455 4.94 -0.03 -1.11
N SER A 456 5.88 -0.71 -0.44
CA SER A 456 6.84 -0.12 0.49
C SER A 456 8.16 -0.90 0.48
N ASN A 457 9.22 -0.30 0.95
CA ASN A 457 10.54 -0.89 1.22
C ASN A 457 11.20 -1.66 0.05
N PRO A 458 11.43 -1.05 -1.14
CA PRO A 458 11.06 0.29 -1.58
C PRO A 458 9.66 0.34 -2.22
N ASN A 459 9.12 1.57 -2.39
CA ASN A 459 7.82 1.74 -3.03
C ASN A 459 7.92 1.60 -4.55
N MET A 460 7.54 0.43 -5.07
CA MET A 460 7.55 0.10 -6.49
C MET A 460 6.35 0.67 -7.27
N GLN A 461 5.27 1.07 -6.59
CA GLN A 461 4.08 1.63 -7.24
C GLN A 461 4.22 3.10 -7.64
N ASN A 462 5.21 3.82 -7.12
CA ASN A 462 5.42 5.25 -7.35
C ASN A 462 6.67 5.57 -8.17
N ILE A 463 7.13 4.62 -8.98
CA ILE A 463 8.27 4.85 -9.90
C ILE A 463 7.88 5.94 -10.91
N PRO A 464 8.68 7.02 -11.05
CA PRO A 464 8.35 8.11 -11.95
C PRO A 464 8.44 7.68 -13.42
N ARG A 465 7.72 8.40 -14.28
CA ARG A 465 7.78 8.17 -15.73
C ARG A 465 9.10 8.58 -16.40
N ASP A 466 10.00 9.21 -15.64
CA ASP A 466 11.33 9.62 -16.11
C ASP A 466 12.14 8.37 -16.49
N LYS A 467 12.55 8.32 -17.75
CA LYS A 467 13.29 7.18 -18.31
C LYS A 467 14.63 6.93 -17.61
N ARG A 468 15.27 7.97 -17.04
CA ARG A 468 16.53 7.83 -16.29
C ARG A 468 16.32 6.92 -15.07
N ILE A 469 15.23 7.12 -14.32
CA ILE A 469 14.92 6.28 -13.16
C ILE A 469 14.48 4.88 -13.59
N LYS A 470 13.65 4.76 -14.63
CA LYS A 470 13.24 3.45 -15.13
C LYS A 470 14.40 2.63 -15.69
N ASN A 471 15.42 3.27 -16.27
CA ASN A 471 16.62 2.58 -16.78
C ASN A 471 17.48 1.95 -15.68
N LEU A 472 17.31 2.33 -14.42
CA LEU A 472 17.94 1.64 -13.28
C LEU A 472 17.52 0.17 -13.20
N MET A 473 16.32 -0.15 -13.68
CA MET A 473 15.73 -1.48 -13.59
C MET A 473 15.90 -2.23 -14.91
N CYS A 474 16.59 -3.35 -14.87
CA CYS A 474 16.99 -4.11 -16.05
C CYS A 474 16.70 -5.61 -15.89
N ALA A 475 16.71 -6.31 -17.03
CA ALA A 475 16.67 -7.78 -17.06
C ALA A 475 17.99 -8.39 -16.59
N THR A 476 17.93 -9.60 -16.06
CA THR A 476 19.10 -10.44 -15.80
C THR A 476 19.81 -10.75 -17.14
N PRO A 477 21.15 -10.86 -17.17
CA PRO A 477 21.85 -11.30 -18.37
C PRO A 477 21.29 -12.62 -18.92
N GLY A 478 20.96 -12.65 -20.22
CA GLY A 478 20.30 -13.78 -20.88
C GLY A 478 18.78 -13.80 -20.74
N LYS A 479 18.18 -12.76 -20.15
CA LYS A 479 16.74 -12.58 -20.05
C LYS A 479 16.28 -11.24 -20.65
N ILE A 480 14.99 -11.11 -20.85
CA ILE A 480 14.33 -9.90 -21.36
C ILE A 480 13.13 -9.57 -20.48
N LEU A 481 12.78 -8.28 -20.36
CA LEU A 481 11.55 -7.84 -19.71
C LEU A 481 10.39 -7.87 -20.70
N LEU A 482 9.25 -8.35 -20.26
CA LEU A 482 7.95 -8.24 -20.93
C LEU A 482 7.02 -7.45 -20.02
N GLN A 483 6.61 -6.25 -20.41
CA GLN A 483 5.57 -5.47 -19.75
C GLN A 483 4.26 -5.66 -20.48
N LEU A 484 3.21 -5.90 -19.70
CA LEU A 484 1.82 -6.01 -20.17
C LEU A 484 1.03 -4.90 -19.49
N ASP A 485 0.27 -4.12 -20.25
CA ASP A 485 -0.50 -2.99 -19.71
C ASP A 485 -1.92 -2.95 -20.26
N TYR A 486 -2.90 -2.75 -19.39
CA TYR A 486 -4.28 -2.60 -19.82
C TYR A 486 -4.49 -1.27 -20.54
N SER A 487 -4.99 -1.33 -21.75
CA SER A 487 -5.37 -0.14 -22.51
C SER A 487 -6.66 0.47 -21.94
N GLN A 488 -6.57 1.65 -21.29
CA GLN A 488 -7.70 2.42 -20.77
C GLN A 488 -8.60 1.63 -19.80
N ALA A 489 -8.03 0.83 -18.87
CA ALA A 489 -8.77 -0.05 -17.98
C ALA A 489 -9.95 0.63 -17.27
N GLU A 490 -9.74 1.77 -16.64
CA GLU A 490 -10.77 2.46 -15.86
C GLU A 490 -11.91 3.00 -16.72
N LEU A 491 -11.64 3.46 -17.95
CA LEU A 491 -12.68 3.94 -18.87
C LEU A 491 -13.50 2.78 -19.44
N ARG A 492 -12.89 1.61 -19.62
CA ARG A 492 -13.60 0.37 -19.99
C ARG A 492 -14.47 -0.15 -18.84
N VAL A 493 -13.99 -0.03 -17.60
CA VAL A 493 -14.79 -0.33 -16.41
C VAL A 493 -15.99 0.63 -16.29
N LEU A 494 -15.80 1.93 -16.57
CA LEU A 494 -16.91 2.88 -16.62
C LEU A 494 -17.95 2.50 -17.68
N ALA A 495 -17.51 2.09 -18.87
CA ALA A 495 -18.40 1.60 -19.93
C ALA A 495 -19.21 0.38 -19.46
N MET A 496 -18.54 -0.57 -18.81
CA MET A 496 -19.17 -1.78 -18.26
C MET A 496 -20.19 -1.45 -17.16
N LEU A 497 -19.83 -0.57 -16.21
CA LEU A 497 -20.71 -0.22 -15.08
C LEU A 497 -21.90 0.65 -15.47
N SER A 498 -21.76 1.49 -16.47
CA SER A 498 -22.83 2.35 -16.96
C SER A 498 -23.72 1.66 -17.99
N GLU A 499 -23.27 0.57 -18.60
CA GLU A 499 -23.92 -0.12 -19.72
C GLU A 499 -24.29 0.86 -20.86
N ASP A 500 -23.43 1.86 -21.11
CA ASP A 500 -23.65 2.86 -22.14
C ASP A 500 -23.35 2.30 -23.52
N GLU A 501 -24.31 2.36 -24.41
CA GLU A 501 -24.22 1.74 -25.74
C GLU A 501 -23.18 2.41 -26.63
N TRP A 502 -23.10 3.76 -26.63
CA TRP A 502 -22.15 4.48 -27.45
C TRP A 502 -20.72 4.20 -26.99
N LEU A 503 -20.48 4.28 -25.70
CA LEU A 503 -19.17 4.03 -25.11
C LEU A 503 -18.72 2.58 -25.32
N THR A 504 -19.65 1.62 -25.16
CA THR A 504 -19.38 0.20 -25.42
C THR A 504 -19.08 -0.05 -26.90
N GLN A 505 -19.82 0.63 -27.81
CA GLN A 505 -19.63 0.46 -29.25
C GLN A 505 -18.27 1.02 -29.72
N VAL A 506 -17.80 2.15 -29.17
CA VAL A 506 -16.45 2.70 -29.42
C VAL A 506 -15.39 1.63 -29.20
N TYR A 507 -15.48 0.90 -28.08
CA TYR A 507 -14.52 -0.16 -27.77
C TYR A 507 -14.72 -1.43 -28.63
N LYS A 508 -15.97 -1.80 -28.96
CA LYS A 508 -16.25 -2.91 -29.90
C LYS A 508 -15.70 -2.65 -31.30
N ASP A 509 -15.70 -1.39 -31.72
CA ASP A 509 -15.14 -0.96 -33.01
C ASP A 509 -13.60 -0.85 -32.98
N GLY A 510 -12.97 -1.11 -31.84
CA GLY A 510 -11.51 -1.01 -31.65
C GLY A 510 -10.97 0.43 -31.67
N LYS A 511 -11.84 1.43 -31.53
CA LYS A 511 -11.45 2.86 -31.55
C LYS A 511 -10.83 3.28 -30.22
N ASP A 512 -9.94 4.29 -30.29
CA ASP A 512 -9.47 5.01 -29.10
C ASP A 512 -10.57 5.96 -28.58
N LEU A 513 -10.92 5.86 -27.32
CA LEU A 513 -11.99 6.71 -26.75
C LEU A 513 -11.65 8.20 -26.81
N HIS A 514 -10.35 8.54 -26.62
CA HIS A 514 -9.95 9.95 -26.65
C HIS A 514 -10.13 10.54 -28.05
N ASP A 515 -9.87 9.76 -29.09
CA ASP A 515 -10.10 10.13 -30.48
C ASP A 515 -11.60 10.23 -30.79
N ALA A 516 -12.40 9.23 -30.37
CA ALA A 516 -13.84 9.25 -30.58
C ALA A 516 -14.52 10.42 -29.89
N VAL A 517 -14.11 10.78 -28.67
CA VAL A 517 -14.61 11.96 -27.96
C VAL A 517 -14.12 13.27 -28.62
N ALA A 518 -12.87 13.32 -29.07
CA ALA A 518 -12.34 14.49 -29.78
C ALA A 518 -13.13 14.73 -31.10
N GLU A 519 -13.39 13.65 -31.86
CA GLU A 519 -14.20 13.71 -33.07
C GLU A 519 -15.63 14.23 -32.79
N ASP A 520 -16.32 13.70 -31.77
CA ASP A 520 -17.66 14.19 -31.40
C ASP A 520 -17.66 15.64 -30.89
N MET A 521 -16.60 16.04 -30.17
CA MET A 521 -16.52 17.36 -29.57
C MET A 521 -16.04 18.44 -30.54
N PHE A 522 -15.13 18.13 -31.43
CA PHE A 522 -14.43 19.13 -32.25
C PHE A 522 -14.61 18.91 -33.76
N GLY A 523 -15.12 17.74 -34.17
CA GLY A 523 -15.26 17.33 -35.56
C GLY A 523 -14.15 16.37 -36.00
N PRO A 524 -14.26 15.81 -37.24
CA PRO A 524 -13.32 14.78 -37.71
C PRO A 524 -11.88 15.26 -37.91
N ASP A 525 -11.68 16.57 -38.09
CA ASP A 525 -10.38 17.17 -38.35
C ASP A 525 -9.73 17.72 -37.06
N PHE A 526 -10.00 17.11 -35.90
CA PHE A 526 -9.45 17.55 -34.61
C PHE A 526 -7.92 17.48 -34.60
N ASP A 527 -7.27 18.44 -33.97
CA ASP A 527 -5.83 18.52 -33.82
C ASP A 527 -5.32 17.80 -32.54
N LYS A 528 -3.99 17.79 -32.37
CA LYS A 528 -3.33 17.17 -31.22
C LYS A 528 -3.71 17.82 -29.88
N GLU A 529 -3.92 19.14 -29.86
CA GLU A 529 -4.30 19.87 -28.62
C GLU A 529 -5.74 19.52 -28.22
N GLN A 530 -6.64 19.44 -29.20
CA GLN A 530 -8.03 19.01 -28.99
C GLN A 530 -8.12 17.56 -28.49
N ARG A 531 -7.25 16.68 -29.01
CA ARG A 531 -7.12 15.32 -28.49
C ARG A 531 -6.66 15.27 -27.04
N VAL A 532 -5.65 16.07 -26.68
CA VAL A 532 -5.18 16.19 -25.31
C VAL A 532 -6.28 16.75 -24.39
N MET A 533 -7.05 17.72 -24.89
CA MET A 533 -8.22 18.26 -24.17
C MET A 533 -9.27 17.18 -23.95
N ALA A 534 -9.64 16.40 -24.96
CA ALA A 534 -10.57 15.29 -24.85
C ALA A 534 -10.09 14.25 -23.82
N LYS A 535 -8.80 13.91 -23.85
CA LYS A 535 -8.19 13.01 -22.85
C LYS A 535 -8.33 13.54 -21.43
N THR A 536 -8.05 14.83 -21.21
CA THR A 536 -8.16 15.50 -19.90
C THR A 536 -9.63 15.52 -19.42
N ILE A 537 -10.58 15.76 -20.35
CA ILE A 537 -12.01 15.75 -20.06
C ILE A 537 -12.46 14.34 -19.69
N ASN A 538 -12.08 13.31 -20.47
CA ASN A 538 -12.46 11.93 -20.22
C ASN A 538 -12.07 11.47 -18.80
N PHE A 539 -10.83 11.66 -18.42
CA PHE A 539 -10.39 11.33 -17.07
C PHE A 539 -11.01 12.24 -16.01
N GLY A 540 -11.09 13.56 -16.31
CA GLY A 540 -11.66 14.53 -15.37
C GLY A 540 -13.09 14.18 -14.98
N ILE A 541 -13.96 13.93 -15.95
CA ILE A 541 -15.38 13.64 -15.69
C ILE A 541 -15.56 12.23 -15.13
N ALA A 542 -14.82 11.23 -15.63
CA ALA A 542 -14.82 9.88 -15.08
C ALA A 542 -14.48 9.86 -13.59
N TYR A 543 -13.61 10.78 -13.15
CA TYR A 543 -13.25 10.96 -11.73
C TYR A 543 -14.11 12.00 -10.98
N GLY A 544 -15.24 12.38 -11.54
CA GLY A 544 -16.21 13.24 -10.89
C GLY A 544 -15.84 14.72 -10.84
N ARG A 545 -14.83 15.19 -11.60
CA ARG A 545 -14.48 16.63 -11.65
C ARG A 545 -15.67 17.44 -12.11
N GLY A 546 -15.96 18.50 -11.35
CA GLY A 546 -17.03 19.45 -11.64
C GLY A 546 -16.59 20.59 -12.55
N PRO A 547 -17.55 21.47 -12.93
CA PRO A 547 -17.29 22.61 -13.82
C PRO A 547 -16.19 23.56 -13.33
N GLY A 548 -16.07 23.76 -12.00
CA GLY A 548 -15.06 24.64 -11.42
C GLY A 548 -13.63 24.16 -11.69
N SER A 549 -13.36 22.87 -11.49
CA SER A 549 -12.05 22.29 -11.77
C SER A 549 -11.70 22.31 -13.26
N LEU A 550 -12.67 22.04 -14.14
CA LEU A 550 -12.46 22.12 -15.59
C LEU A 550 -12.26 23.57 -16.07
N ALA A 551 -13.01 24.52 -15.51
CA ALA A 551 -12.84 25.94 -15.80
C ALA A 551 -11.40 26.39 -15.49
N GLN A 552 -10.88 26.01 -14.35
CA GLN A 552 -9.50 26.28 -13.95
C GLN A 552 -8.49 25.61 -14.89
N THR A 553 -8.64 24.28 -15.12
CA THR A 553 -7.72 23.50 -15.97
C THR A 553 -7.61 24.04 -17.39
N PHE A 554 -8.72 24.48 -17.99
CA PHE A 554 -8.75 24.98 -19.38
C PHE A 554 -8.73 26.49 -19.50
N LYS A 555 -8.56 27.22 -18.39
CA LYS A 555 -8.61 28.72 -18.36
C LYS A 555 -9.87 29.25 -19.03
N LYS A 556 -11.02 28.65 -18.71
CA LYS A 556 -12.35 28.99 -19.28
C LYS A 556 -13.31 29.48 -18.21
N THR A 557 -14.37 30.13 -18.65
CA THR A 557 -15.45 30.53 -17.74
C THR A 557 -16.26 29.34 -17.24
N MET A 558 -16.94 29.50 -16.13
CA MET A 558 -17.86 28.47 -15.59
C MET A 558 -18.95 28.07 -16.58
N ALA A 559 -19.41 29.03 -17.43
CA ALA A 559 -20.41 28.75 -18.46
C ALA A 559 -19.87 27.84 -19.57
N GLU A 560 -18.67 28.14 -20.05
CA GLU A 560 -17.98 27.32 -21.05
C GLU A 560 -17.64 25.89 -20.49
N ALA A 561 -17.16 25.81 -19.25
CA ALA A 561 -16.91 24.52 -18.63
C ALA A 561 -18.18 23.65 -18.51
N ARG A 562 -19.31 24.26 -18.16
CA ARG A 562 -20.61 23.57 -18.16
C ARG A 562 -21.04 23.13 -19.57
N ALA A 563 -20.80 23.95 -20.58
CA ALA A 563 -21.10 23.61 -21.96
C ALA A 563 -20.22 22.42 -22.44
N ILE A 564 -18.94 22.40 -22.08
CA ILE A 564 -18.03 21.27 -22.35
C ILE A 564 -18.57 19.98 -21.71
N ILE A 565 -18.93 19.99 -20.43
CA ILE A 565 -19.47 18.83 -19.73
C ILE A 565 -20.77 18.35 -20.39
N THR A 566 -21.68 19.27 -20.75
CA THR A 566 -22.95 18.94 -21.43
C THR A 566 -22.68 18.28 -22.77
N LYS A 567 -21.73 18.81 -23.54
CA LYS A 567 -21.32 18.26 -24.84
C LYS A 567 -20.71 16.86 -24.69
N TRP A 568 -19.88 16.65 -23.69
CA TRP A 568 -19.27 15.34 -23.40
C TRP A 568 -20.32 14.27 -23.05
N PHE A 569 -21.34 14.62 -22.26
CA PHE A 569 -22.40 13.67 -21.90
C PHE A 569 -23.42 13.39 -23.02
N ARG A 570 -23.42 14.21 -24.08
CA ARG A 570 -24.42 14.09 -25.14
C ARG A 570 -24.47 12.70 -25.79
N PRO A 571 -23.33 12.06 -26.18
CA PRO A 571 -23.35 10.72 -26.74
C PRO A 571 -23.49 9.63 -25.66
N MET A 572 -23.29 9.95 -24.38
CA MET A 572 -23.20 8.99 -23.27
C MET A 572 -24.25 9.24 -22.18
N PRO A 573 -25.57 9.11 -22.48
CA PRO A 573 -26.62 9.40 -21.50
C PRO A 573 -26.65 8.44 -20.32
N LYS A 574 -26.28 7.17 -20.49
CA LYS A 574 -26.24 6.20 -19.39
C LYS A 574 -25.04 6.44 -18.46
N VAL A 575 -23.89 6.87 -18.97
CA VAL A 575 -22.78 7.33 -18.13
C VAL A 575 -23.22 8.48 -17.22
N LYS A 576 -23.94 9.48 -17.80
CA LYS A 576 -24.47 10.59 -17.03
C LYS A 576 -25.40 10.12 -15.90
N ALA A 577 -26.39 9.29 -16.26
CA ALA A 577 -27.36 8.75 -15.29
C ALA A 577 -26.66 7.93 -14.18
N TRP A 578 -25.67 7.13 -14.54
CA TRP A 578 -24.86 6.36 -13.58
C TRP A 578 -24.13 7.27 -12.59
N ILE A 579 -23.43 8.30 -13.06
CA ILE A 579 -22.72 9.26 -12.22
C ILE A 579 -23.69 10.02 -11.29
N GLU A 580 -24.82 10.48 -11.81
CA GLU A 580 -25.85 11.19 -11.03
C GLU A 580 -26.43 10.29 -9.93
N ASN A 581 -26.70 9.03 -10.24
CA ASN A 581 -27.16 8.04 -9.26
C ASN A 581 -26.10 7.79 -8.17
N ARG A 582 -24.81 7.65 -8.53
CA ARG A 582 -23.74 7.47 -7.56
C ARG A 582 -23.60 8.67 -6.61
N ARG A 583 -23.73 9.90 -7.12
CA ARG A 583 -23.76 11.11 -6.30
C ARG A 583 -24.93 11.12 -5.32
N ALA A 584 -26.10 10.69 -5.78
CA ALA A 584 -27.29 10.60 -4.93
C ALA A 584 -27.12 9.56 -3.81
N MET A 585 -26.56 8.38 -4.10
CA MET A 585 -26.25 7.35 -3.11
C MET A 585 -25.23 7.85 -2.07
N ALA A 586 -24.17 8.50 -2.53
CA ALA A 586 -23.20 9.14 -1.63
C ALA A 586 -23.86 10.17 -0.69
N GLY A 587 -24.76 11.01 -1.23
CA GLY A 587 -25.51 12.00 -0.44
C GLY A 587 -26.43 11.39 0.62
N ARG A 588 -26.87 10.15 0.44
CA ARG A 588 -27.63 9.40 1.44
C ARG A 588 -26.76 8.63 2.44
N GLY A 589 -25.42 8.68 2.29
CA GLY A 589 -24.50 7.94 3.14
C GLY A 589 -24.53 6.42 2.91
N GLU A 590 -24.94 5.97 1.72
CA GLU A 590 -24.93 4.56 1.37
C GLU A 590 -23.51 4.04 1.21
N LYS A 591 -23.26 2.78 1.56
CA LYS A 591 -21.99 2.11 1.33
C LYS A 591 -21.78 1.82 -0.16
N CYS A 592 -20.55 1.86 -0.62
CA CYS A 592 -20.19 1.50 -1.99
C CYS A 592 -19.72 0.05 -2.03
N VAL A 593 -20.45 -0.81 -2.77
CA VAL A 593 -20.12 -2.23 -2.92
C VAL A 593 -19.77 -2.52 -4.37
N THR A 594 -18.66 -3.27 -4.60
CA THR A 594 -18.27 -3.74 -5.93
C THR A 594 -18.85 -5.11 -6.24
N PRO A 595 -18.92 -5.54 -7.52
CA PRO A 595 -19.38 -6.88 -7.90
C PRO A 595 -18.61 -8.03 -7.26
N PHE A 596 -17.39 -7.77 -6.77
CA PHE A 596 -16.53 -8.78 -6.14
C PHE A 596 -16.65 -8.82 -4.62
N GLY A 597 -17.52 -7.98 -4.02
CA GLY A 597 -17.76 -7.94 -2.57
C GLY A 597 -16.88 -6.97 -1.80
N ARG A 598 -16.05 -6.14 -2.47
CA ARG A 598 -15.38 -5.03 -1.77
C ARG A 598 -16.40 -3.99 -1.35
N GLU A 599 -16.30 -3.54 -0.12
CA GLU A 599 -17.15 -2.51 0.44
C GLU A 599 -16.32 -1.31 0.88
N ARG A 600 -16.87 -0.13 0.71
CA ARG A 600 -16.27 1.10 1.23
C ARG A 600 -17.34 1.97 1.89
N HIS A 601 -17.04 2.42 3.10
CA HIS A 601 -17.89 3.29 3.89
C HIS A 601 -17.42 4.73 3.80
N PHE A 602 -18.38 5.67 3.81
CA PHE A 602 -18.11 7.09 3.75
C PHE A 602 -18.82 7.81 4.89
N VAL A 603 -18.09 8.67 5.58
CA VAL A 603 -18.67 9.61 6.52
C VAL A 603 -19.00 10.89 5.78
N VAL A 604 -20.28 11.20 5.68
CA VAL A 604 -20.80 12.33 4.90
C VAL A 604 -21.13 13.50 5.82
N THR A 605 -20.57 14.67 5.51
CA THR A 605 -20.89 15.94 6.16
C THR A 605 -21.18 16.99 5.08
N ASN A 606 -21.79 18.13 5.47
CA ASN A 606 -22.03 19.23 4.53
C ASN A 606 -20.72 19.78 3.93
N GLU A 607 -19.61 19.70 4.66
CA GLU A 607 -18.32 20.25 4.26
C GLU A 607 -17.58 19.33 3.26
N ASN A 608 -17.75 18.00 3.40
CA ASN A 608 -17.03 17.03 2.58
C ASN A 608 -17.88 16.37 1.48
N LEU A 609 -19.17 16.72 1.35
CA LEU A 609 -20.12 16.06 0.44
C LEU A 609 -19.58 15.96 -1.00
N ASN A 610 -19.06 17.05 -1.55
CA ASN A 610 -18.52 17.04 -2.91
C ASN A 610 -17.32 16.09 -3.06
N HIS A 611 -16.46 16.04 -2.06
CA HIS A 611 -15.32 15.12 -2.03
C HIS A 611 -15.79 13.68 -1.97
N VAL A 612 -16.69 13.36 -1.05
CA VAL A 612 -17.27 12.02 -0.91
C VAL A 612 -18.00 11.58 -2.18
N GLN A 613 -18.75 12.47 -2.83
CA GLN A 613 -19.41 12.15 -4.10
C GLN A 613 -18.41 11.76 -5.20
N ASN A 614 -17.27 12.43 -5.28
CA ASN A 614 -16.22 12.09 -6.24
C ASN A 614 -15.56 10.75 -5.89
N GLU A 615 -15.25 10.51 -4.62
CA GLU A 615 -14.72 9.23 -4.17
C GLU A 615 -15.70 8.07 -4.40
N TYR A 616 -17.00 8.30 -4.21
CA TYR A 616 -18.04 7.30 -4.44
C TYR A 616 -18.19 6.90 -5.93
N ILE A 617 -17.92 7.84 -6.85
CA ILE A 617 -17.85 7.57 -8.29
C ILE A 617 -16.57 6.78 -8.61
N ASN A 618 -15.43 7.21 -8.05
CA ASN A 618 -14.13 6.64 -8.36
C ASN A 618 -13.92 5.24 -7.80
N THR A 619 -14.42 4.98 -6.59
CA THR A 619 -14.18 3.72 -5.87
C THR A 619 -14.51 2.48 -6.70
N PRO A 620 -15.71 2.29 -7.29
CA PRO A 620 -16.00 1.08 -8.04
C PRO A 620 -15.17 0.98 -9.33
N ILE A 621 -14.85 2.10 -9.97
CA ILE A 621 -14.04 2.12 -11.20
C ILE A 621 -12.62 1.66 -10.90
N GLN A 622 -11.99 2.26 -9.90
CA GLN A 622 -10.62 1.93 -9.51
C GLN A 622 -10.49 0.54 -8.91
N SER A 623 -11.44 0.15 -8.05
CA SER A 623 -11.44 -1.17 -7.43
C SER A 623 -11.53 -2.28 -8.47
N ILE A 624 -12.48 -2.20 -9.40
CA ILE A 624 -12.69 -3.25 -10.41
C ILE A 624 -11.49 -3.30 -11.38
N ALA A 625 -10.94 -2.15 -11.80
CA ALA A 625 -9.75 -2.12 -12.66
C ALA A 625 -8.56 -2.79 -11.97
N SER A 626 -8.33 -2.48 -10.69
CA SER A 626 -7.29 -3.11 -9.88
C SER A 626 -7.53 -4.61 -9.68
N ASP A 627 -8.78 -5.01 -9.41
CA ASP A 627 -9.14 -6.43 -9.28
C ASP A 627 -8.92 -7.19 -10.58
N PHE A 628 -9.23 -6.61 -11.74
CA PHE A 628 -8.93 -7.23 -13.04
C PHE A 628 -7.43 -7.41 -13.27
N THR A 629 -6.60 -6.43 -12.87
CA THR A 629 -5.13 -6.57 -12.95
C THR A 629 -4.64 -7.68 -12.03
N MET A 630 -5.13 -7.73 -10.80
CA MET A 630 -4.81 -8.79 -9.84
C MET A 630 -5.26 -10.17 -10.35
N PHE A 631 -6.50 -10.30 -10.84
CA PHE A 631 -7.01 -11.58 -11.37
C PHE A 631 -6.21 -12.00 -12.60
N SER A 632 -5.82 -11.07 -13.46
CA SER A 632 -4.95 -11.37 -14.61
C SER A 632 -3.59 -11.87 -14.18
N LEU A 633 -3.00 -11.28 -13.15
CA LEU A 633 -1.75 -11.76 -12.56
C LEU A 633 -1.89 -13.20 -12.05
N LEU A 634 -3.00 -13.53 -11.36
CA LEU A 634 -3.28 -14.89 -10.89
C LEU A 634 -3.45 -15.89 -12.05
N GLU A 635 -4.15 -15.48 -13.10
CA GLU A 635 -4.35 -16.33 -14.28
C GLU A 635 -3.05 -16.52 -15.09
N ILE A 636 -2.21 -15.48 -15.19
CA ILE A 636 -0.90 -15.57 -15.83
C ILE A 636 0.01 -16.51 -15.04
N ASP A 637 0.10 -16.34 -13.73
CA ASP A 637 0.90 -17.22 -12.85
C ASP A 637 0.46 -18.68 -13.00
N ARG A 638 -0.84 -18.94 -12.95
CA ARG A 638 -1.41 -20.29 -13.14
C ARG A 638 -1.07 -20.85 -14.52
N TRP A 639 -1.22 -20.05 -15.56
CA TRP A 639 -0.91 -20.45 -16.92
C TRP A 639 0.59 -20.79 -17.10
N LEU A 640 1.49 -19.97 -16.55
CA LEU A 640 2.92 -20.24 -16.59
C LEU A 640 3.29 -21.59 -15.95
N HIS A 641 2.66 -21.92 -14.82
CA HIS A 641 2.85 -23.21 -14.17
C HIS A 641 2.26 -24.39 -14.96
N GLN A 642 1.05 -24.23 -15.50
CA GLN A 642 0.38 -25.28 -16.30
C GLN A 642 1.13 -25.60 -17.60
N GLU A 643 1.73 -24.59 -18.22
CA GLU A 643 2.51 -24.74 -19.46
C GLU A 643 3.98 -25.13 -19.20
N GLY A 644 4.37 -25.30 -17.92
CA GLY A 644 5.75 -25.61 -17.55
C GLY A 644 6.76 -24.51 -17.87
N LEU A 645 6.31 -23.24 -17.83
CA LEU A 645 7.12 -22.08 -18.19
C LEU A 645 7.66 -21.31 -16.97
N ALA A 646 7.18 -21.65 -15.76
CA ALA A 646 7.46 -20.89 -14.53
C ALA A 646 8.95 -20.74 -14.19
N ASP A 647 9.79 -21.69 -14.59
CA ASP A 647 11.26 -21.61 -14.39
C ASP A 647 11.95 -20.67 -15.40
N ARG A 648 11.30 -20.40 -16.53
CA ARG A 648 11.86 -19.61 -17.64
C ARG A 648 11.21 -18.22 -17.79
N ALA A 649 10.04 -18.02 -17.20
CA ALA A 649 9.28 -16.79 -17.24
C ALA A 649 8.65 -16.54 -15.86
N GLN A 650 9.02 -15.44 -15.22
CA GLN A 650 8.58 -15.09 -13.86
C GLN A 650 7.96 -13.70 -13.82
N ILE A 651 6.88 -13.53 -13.09
CA ILE A 651 6.35 -12.20 -12.75
C ILE A 651 7.28 -11.61 -11.69
N ILE A 652 7.82 -10.42 -11.95
CA ILE A 652 8.82 -9.78 -11.08
C ILE A 652 8.33 -8.49 -10.42
N THR A 653 7.30 -7.85 -10.97
CA THR A 653 6.66 -6.69 -10.36
C THR A 653 5.34 -6.36 -11.05
N THR A 654 4.53 -5.51 -10.40
CA THR A 654 3.35 -4.86 -10.98
C THR A 654 3.37 -3.38 -10.67
N VAL A 655 2.91 -2.55 -11.61
CA VAL A 655 2.81 -1.09 -11.41
C VAL A 655 1.50 -0.59 -12.00
N HIS A 656 0.61 -0.10 -11.15
CA HIS A 656 -0.76 0.29 -11.54
C HIS A 656 -1.50 -0.83 -12.27
N ASP A 657 -1.80 -0.65 -13.56
CA ASP A 657 -2.55 -1.59 -14.40
C ASP A 657 -1.62 -2.50 -15.21
N SER A 658 -0.29 -2.45 -14.96
CA SER A 658 0.70 -3.24 -15.69
C SER A 658 1.30 -4.38 -14.86
N ILE A 659 1.63 -5.47 -15.56
CA ILE A 659 2.32 -6.66 -15.04
C ILE A 659 3.65 -6.79 -15.79
N ILE A 660 4.75 -6.98 -15.08
CA ILE A 660 6.08 -7.11 -15.68
C ILE A 660 6.64 -8.50 -15.38
N LEU A 661 7.04 -9.19 -16.43
CA LEU A 661 7.71 -10.47 -16.37
C LEU A 661 9.17 -10.33 -16.76
N GLU A 662 10.02 -11.17 -16.23
CA GLU A 662 11.35 -11.47 -16.70
C GLU A 662 11.36 -12.85 -17.35
N ILE A 663 11.80 -12.95 -18.61
CA ILE A 663 11.67 -14.14 -19.45
C ILE A 663 13.05 -14.45 -20.03
N ASP A 664 13.41 -15.75 -20.19
CA ASP A 664 14.60 -16.12 -20.95
C ASP A 664 14.56 -15.50 -22.34
N ASP A 665 15.68 -14.94 -22.80
CA ASP A 665 15.80 -14.29 -24.10
C ASP A 665 15.79 -15.30 -25.26
N ASP A 666 14.65 -15.96 -25.39
CA ASP A 666 14.32 -16.95 -26.43
C ASP A 666 13.11 -16.45 -27.20
N LYS A 667 13.26 -16.20 -28.49
CA LYS A 667 12.24 -15.57 -29.31
C LYS A 667 10.89 -16.31 -29.29
N GLU A 668 10.89 -17.64 -29.39
CA GLU A 668 9.66 -18.43 -29.37
C GLU A 668 8.96 -18.34 -28.01
N LEU A 669 9.73 -18.34 -26.93
CA LEU A 669 9.20 -18.18 -25.57
C LEU A 669 8.63 -16.78 -25.35
N VAL A 670 9.35 -15.74 -25.79
CA VAL A 670 8.90 -14.35 -25.68
C VAL A 670 7.59 -14.14 -26.46
N ASP A 671 7.52 -14.61 -27.70
CA ASP A 671 6.31 -14.52 -28.52
C ASP A 671 5.14 -15.29 -27.86
N ARG A 672 5.38 -16.50 -27.37
CA ARG A 672 4.39 -17.31 -26.66
C ARG A 672 3.88 -16.63 -25.38
N CYS A 673 4.78 -16.06 -24.58
CA CYS A 673 4.42 -15.34 -23.35
C CYS A 673 3.65 -14.05 -23.66
N ALA A 674 4.09 -13.25 -24.64
CA ALA A 674 3.41 -12.01 -25.02
C ALA A 674 1.99 -12.29 -25.52
N GLU A 675 1.81 -13.26 -26.43
CA GLU A 675 0.49 -13.66 -26.94
C GLU A 675 -0.41 -14.26 -25.81
N GLY A 676 0.13 -15.19 -25.03
CA GLY A 676 -0.59 -15.87 -23.97
C GLY A 676 -1.07 -14.92 -22.88
N CYS A 677 -0.15 -14.08 -22.40
CA CYS A 677 -0.46 -13.13 -21.31
C CYS A 677 -1.40 -12.00 -21.74
N THR A 678 -1.21 -11.41 -22.93
CA THR A 678 -2.14 -10.38 -23.47
C THR A 678 -3.54 -10.94 -23.67
N ARG A 679 -3.67 -12.17 -24.18
CA ARG A 679 -4.94 -12.85 -24.30
C ARG A 679 -5.59 -13.09 -22.94
N ILE A 680 -4.85 -13.60 -21.95
CA ILE A 680 -5.35 -13.82 -20.59
C ILE A 680 -5.87 -12.51 -20.01
N MET A 681 -5.12 -11.41 -20.11
CA MET A 681 -5.57 -10.11 -19.63
C MET A 681 -6.85 -9.66 -20.35
N ALA A 682 -6.95 -9.82 -21.66
CA ALA A 682 -8.14 -9.45 -22.42
C ALA A 682 -9.39 -10.27 -22.03
N GLU A 683 -9.22 -11.56 -21.72
CA GLU A 683 -10.30 -12.48 -21.38
C GLU A 683 -10.72 -12.42 -19.91
N THR A 684 -9.82 -12.02 -19.00
CA THR A 684 -10.05 -11.99 -17.55
C THR A 684 -11.31 -11.21 -17.14
N PRO A 685 -11.60 -10.00 -17.65
CA PRO A 685 -12.81 -9.27 -17.27
C PRO A 685 -14.09 -10.04 -17.57
N LYS A 686 -14.19 -10.67 -18.73
CA LYS A 686 -15.36 -11.48 -19.11
C LYS A 686 -15.44 -12.80 -18.33
N LYS A 687 -14.30 -13.39 -17.97
CA LYS A 687 -14.25 -14.59 -17.13
C LYS A 687 -14.86 -14.35 -15.75
N TYR A 688 -14.58 -13.21 -15.13
CA TYR A 688 -15.05 -12.87 -13.79
C TYR A 688 -16.37 -12.10 -13.75
N ILE A 689 -16.70 -11.38 -14.82
CA ILE A 689 -18.01 -10.73 -15.04
C ILE A 689 -18.56 -11.21 -16.39
N PRO A 690 -19.27 -12.35 -16.45
CA PRO A 690 -19.74 -12.93 -17.71
C PRO A 690 -20.66 -12.01 -18.52
N THR A 691 -21.34 -11.07 -17.87
CA THR A 691 -22.21 -10.05 -18.48
C THR A 691 -21.42 -8.89 -19.10
N CYS A 692 -20.09 -8.84 -18.92
CA CYS A 692 -19.27 -7.80 -19.52
C CYS A 692 -19.23 -7.92 -21.05
N GLU A 693 -19.81 -6.95 -21.73
CA GLU A 693 -19.78 -6.86 -23.19
C GLU A 693 -18.66 -5.95 -23.73
N VAL A 694 -18.00 -5.20 -22.86
CA VAL A 694 -16.90 -4.31 -23.23
C VAL A 694 -15.66 -5.14 -23.48
N PRO A 695 -15.05 -5.11 -24.68
CA PRO A 695 -13.81 -5.79 -24.92
C PRO A 695 -12.67 -5.09 -24.15
N PHE A 696 -11.88 -5.85 -23.41
CA PHE A 696 -10.65 -5.37 -22.83
C PHE A 696 -9.46 -5.71 -23.72
N LYS A 697 -8.45 -4.87 -23.70
CA LYS A 697 -7.21 -5.02 -24.47
C LYS A 697 -6.02 -4.77 -23.58
N ALA A 698 -4.99 -5.61 -23.72
CA ALA A 698 -3.68 -5.37 -23.15
C ALA A 698 -2.64 -5.21 -24.26
N ASP A 699 -1.73 -4.29 -24.07
CA ASP A 699 -0.58 -4.06 -24.96
C ASP A 699 0.66 -4.68 -24.31
N ALA A 700 1.60 -5.17 -25.14
CA ALA A 700 2.84 -5.77 -24.70
C ALA A 700 4.03 -4.92 -25.19
N GLU A 701 5.02 -4.72 -24.29
CA GLU A 701 6.28 -4.07 -24.59
C GLU A 701 7.44 -4.94 -24.10
N ILE A 702 8.53 -4.99 -24.83
CA ILE A 702 9.72 -5.79 -24.51
C ILE A 702 11.00 -4.96 -24.52
N GLY A 703 11.98 -5.37 -23.72
CA GLY A 703 13.29 -4.72 -23.71
C GLY A 703 14.19 -5.21 -22.57
N TYR A 704 15.43 -4.81 -22.57
CA TYR A 704 16.42 -5.21 -21.56
C TYR A 704 16.46 -4.26 -20.35
N ALA A 705 15.93 -3.05 -20.49
CA ALA A 705 15.78 -2.08 -19.41
C ALA A 705 14.38 -1.48 -19.46
N TRP A 706 13.77 -1.25 -18.28
CA TRP A 706 12.39 -0.80 -18.19
C TRP A 706 12.13 0.57 -18.83
N GLY A 707 13.12 1.47 -18.84
CA GLY A 707 13.02 2.76 -19.53
C GLY A 707 13.22 2.70 -21.05
N LYS A 708 13.57 1.52 -21.60
CA LYS A 708 13.86 1.28 -23.02
C LYS A 708 12.99 0.16 -23.61
N LEU A 709 11.78 -0.01 -23.09
CA LEU A 709 10.83 -0.97 -23.67
C LEU A 709 10.28 -0.43 -24.99
N GLU A 710 10.07 -1.34 -25.93
CA GLU A 710 9.48 -1.10 -27.24
C GLU A 710 8.26 -2.00 -27.43
N GLY A 711 7.28 -1.52 -28.21
CA GLY A 711 6.07 -2.28 -28.49
C GLY A 711 6.42 -3.65 -29.11
N TRP A 712 5.85 -4.71 -28.53
CA TRP A 712 6.02 -6.04 -29.07
C TRP A 712 5.16 -6.21 -30.32
N GLU A 713 5.76 -6.62 -31.40
CA GLU A 713 5.11 -7.09 -32.63
C GLU A 713 5.62 -8.50 -32.91
N ARG A 714 4.70 -9.40 -33.29
CA ARG A 714 5.08 -10.76 -33.67
C ARG A 714 6.03 -10.68 -34.86
N ARG A 715 7.29 -11.05 -34.63
CA ARG A 715 8.35 -10.97 -35.64
C ARG A 715 8.39 -12.20 -36.53
#